data_09ad5af9a29b42067d0a488f9442e36e
#
_entry.id   09ad5af9a29b42067d0a488f9442e36e
#
_cell.length_a   1.000
_cell.length_b   1.000
_cell.length_c   1.000
_cell.angle_alpha   90.00
_cell.angle_beta   90.00
_cell.angle_gamma   90.00
#
_symmetry.space_group_name_H-M   'P 1'
#
loop_
_entity.id
_entity.type
_entity.pdbx_description
1 polymer ?
#
loop_
_entity_poly.entity_id
_entity_poly.type
_entity_poly.pdbx_seq_one_letter_code
_entity_poly.pdbx_strand_id
1 'polypeptide(L)'
;MEPQKRIQDLTALLNEAGYRYYVLDDPTLPDFEYDQLLRELEDLEKTYPEYVLPDSPTKRVGGQAVNTFGEVTHAVPLMSLQDVFSMEELEDFLNRTQEALPNAAYSVEPKIDGLSVALEYEDGRFVRGATRGDGVVGEDVTENLKTIRSIPMTLENAPARLIVRGEVYMPKKTFRTLNAALEENGEKTFANPRNAAAGSLRQKDPKVTAKRKLDILVFNVQLAEGVTFTSHCETLEYLKSLRFKVIPYKKLSDPKKIEEEILRINEEREKLPCDIDGGVVKLDDLAQRELLGATAKFPRWAVAYKYPPEVKSTVIEDIVIQVGRTGVLTPKAVVAPVRLAGTTVTNATLHNQDFISRLDVRIGDTVRIRKAGEIIPEILGVDLSKRPENTKPYFLPDRCPVCGAEVVRDEDGAFLRCTGAECPAQLSRNIAHFVSRDAMDIDGLGSAIVESLISQKLIKSPADIYYLTLEEISGLWKSGTTAAKKLLAAIDASKQQDLSRLIYALGIRQVGVKTGKSLAAAFGSMDALMEASLEALTAVPDIGEITAQSIYEWFRQDQSQHLIRRLREAGLNFECKRVITDTRLAGKTVVLTGTLSRFTREEATEKIELLGGKASGSVSRKTSFVVAGENAGSKERKARELGIPVLTEDEFWEMIQ
;
A
#
# COMPACT_ATOMS: atom_id res chain seq x y z
N MET A 1 27.84 29.58 33.77
CA MET A 1 26.97 30.04 32.69
C MET A 1 25.56 29.80 33.16
N GLU A 2 24.63 30.73 32.97
CA GLU A 2 23.23 30.50 33.37
C GLU A 2 22.65 29.32 32.60
N PRO A 3 21.96 28.38 33.25
CA PRO A 3 21.44 27.16 32.62
C PRO A 3 20.59 27.44 31.37
N GLN A 4 19.73 28.44 31.42
CA GLN A 4 18.90 28.86 30.28
C GLN A 4 19.73 29.22 29.04
N LYS A 5 20.78 30.05 29.24
CA LYS A 5 21.67 30.44 28.14
C LYS A 5 22.42 29.25 27.58
N ARG A 6 22.90 28.33 28.45
CA ARG A 6 23.60 27.13 27.98
C ARG A 6 22.71 26.20 27.16
N ILE A 7 21.45 26.00 27.53
CA ILE A 7 20.45 25.25 26.75
C ILE A 7 20.27 25.90 25.39
N GLN A 8 20.10 27.22 25.33
CA GLN A 8 19.96 27.94 24.05
C GLN A 8 21.18 27.77 23.15
N ASP A 9 22.38 27.96 23.68
CA ASP A 9 23.63 27.86 22.94
C ASP A 9 23.84 26.41 22.41
N LEU A 10 23.58 25.40 23.23
CA LEU A 10 23.69 23.99 22.83
C LEU A 10 22.64 23.61 21.78
N THR A 11 21.39 24.05 21.93
CA THR A 11 20.33 23.77 20.95
C THR A 11 20.69 24.37 19.59
N ALA A 12 21.14 25.63 19.55
CA ALA A 12 21.57 26.29 18.32
C ALA A 12 22.75 25.59 17.66
N LEU A 13 23.79 25.28 18.44
CA LEU A 13 25.00 24.59 17.96
C LEU A 13 24.70 23.21 17.38
N LEU A 14 23.90 22.39 18.10
CA LEU A 14 23.56 21.04 17.65
C LEU A 14 22.61 21.02 16.46
N ASN A 15 21.70 21.99 16.35
CA ASN A 15 20.85 22.12 15.17
C ASN A 15 21.68 22.55 13.93
N GLU A 16 22.62 23.48 14.08
CA GLU A 16 23.52 23.87 13.00
C GLU A 16 24.46 22.73 12.58
N ALA A 17 25.05 22.03 13.53
CA ALA A 17 25.90 20.87 13.25
C ALA A 17 25.11 19.74 12.56
N GLY A 18 23.86 19.49 12.99
CA GLY A 18 22.95 18.55 12.36
C GLY A 18 22.60 18.95 10.93
N TYR A 19 22.30 20.22 10.68
CA TYR A 19 22.04 20.73 9.33
C TYR A 19 23.25 20.52 8.41
N ARG A 20 24.44 20.88 8.85
CA ARG A 20 25.66 20.70 8.07
C ARG A 20 25.94 19.22 7.77
N TYR A 21 25.77 18.35 8.75
CA TYR A 21 26.00 16.91 8.58
C TYR A 21 24.96 16.24 7.67
N TYR A 22 23.64 16.43 7.92
CA TYR A 22 22.58 15.67 7.25
C TYR A 22 22.10 16.28 5.95
N VAL A 23 22.20 17.60 5.78
CA VAL A 23 21.69 18.31 4.61
C VAL A 23 22.81 18.76 3.67
N LEU A 24 23.91 19.31 4.21
CA LEU A 24 25.00 19.86 3.39
C LEU A 24 26.14 18.84 3.12
N ASP A 25 26.14 17.67 3.82
CA ASP A 25 27.24 16.68 3.77
C ASP A 25 28.62 17.31 4.08
N ASP A 26 28.64 18.31 4.98
CA ASP A 26 29.81 19.10 5.38
C ASP A 26 29.91 19.17 6.92
N PRO A 27 30.26 18.05 7.60
CA PRO A 27 30.28 17.98 9.04
C PRO A 27 31.35 18.89 9.66
N THR A 28 30.94 19.68 10.66
CA THR A 28 31.84 20.58 11.41
C THR A 28 32.21 20.07 12.78
N LEU A 29 31.45 19.09 13.31
CA LEU A 29 31.71 18.42 14.58
C LEU A 29 31.95 16.93 14.34
N PRO A 30 32.96 16.31 14.99
CA PRO A 30 33.07 14.86 15.04
C PRO A 30 31.87 14.23 15.75
N ASP A 31 31.44 13.04 15.33
CA ASP A 31 30.28 12.31 15.90
C ASP A 31 30.36 12.19 17.43
N PHE A 32 31.53 11.89 17.95
CA PHE A 32 31.74 11.76 19.40
C PHE A 32 31.50 13.07 20.17
N GLU A 33 31.94 14.21 19.61
CA GLU A 33 31.74 15.52 20.22
C GLU A 33 30.29 15.95 20.15
N TYR A 34 29.61 15.69 19.03
CA TYR A 34 28.16 15.90 18.88
C TYR A 34 27.37 15.12 19.93
N ASP A 35 27.68 13.84 20.12
CA ASP A 35 27.01 12.97 21.11
C ASP A 35 27.24 13.43 22.55
N GLN A 36 28.45 13.95 22.88
CA GLN A 36 28.70 14.52 24.20
C GLN A 36 27.89 15.78 24.47
N LEU A 37 27.85 16.69 23.52
CA LEU A 37 27.06 17.93 23.63
C LEU A 37 25.55 17.65 23.69
N LEU A 38 25.08 16.65 22.96
CA LEU A 38 23.68 16.22 23.02
C LEU A 38 23.31 15.67 24.41
N ARG A 39 24.19 14.86 25.03
CA ARG A 39 23.98 14.37 26.40
C ARG A 39 24.00 15.50 27.42
N GLU A 40 24.90 16.46 27.29
CA GLU A 40 24.91 17.66 28.13
C GLU A 40 23.58 18.41 28.03
N LEU A 41 23.04 18.57 26.82
CA LEU A 41 21.74 19.19 26.60
C LEU A 41 20.60 18.39 27.24
N GLU A 42 20.58 17.07 27.07
CA GLU A 42 19.59 16.18 27.70
C GLU A 42 19.58 16.30 29.23
N ASP A 43 20.74 16.34 29.86
CA ASP A 43 20.88 16.43 31.31
C ASP A 43 20.47 17.81 31.85
N LEU A 44 20.79 18.88 31.11
CA LEU A 44 20.31 20.23 31.43
C LEU A 44 18.81 20.36 31.28
N GLU A 45 18.23 19.82 30.23
CA GLU A 45 16.77 19.85 30.01
C GLU A 45 15.97 19.03 31.02
N LYS A 46 16.53 17.92 31.52
CA LYS A 46 15.96 17.16 32.66
C LYS A 46 15.98 17.97 33.94
N THR A 47 17.04 18.73 34.17
CA THR A 47 17.23 19.50 35.41
C THR A 47 16.42 20.78 35.39
N TYR A 48 16.21 21.39 34.21
CA TYR A 48 15.53 22.67 34.00
C TYR A 48 14.48 22.56 32.88
N PRO A 49 13.41 21.80 33.08
CA PRO A 49 12.40 21.53 32.05
C PRO A 49 11.67 22.78 31.53
N GLU A 50 11.66 23.86 32.33
CA GLU A 50 11.05 25.16 31.96
C GLU A 50 11.83 25.90 30.87
N TYR A 51 13.10 25.57 30.63
CA TYR A 51 13.94 26.20 29.60
C TYR A 51 14.07 25.37 28.31
N VAL A 52 13.38 24.25 28.22
CA VAL A 52 13.43 23.37 27.05
C VAL A 52 12.82 24.08 25.83
N LEU A 53 13.63 24.17 24.76
CA LEU A 53 13.20 24.84 23.53
C LEU A 53 12.31 23.93 22.66
N PRO A 54 11.36 24.50 21.91
CA PRO A 54 10.49 23.75 21.00
C PRO A 54 11.26 22.96 19.92
N ASP A 55 12.37 23.51 19.46
CA ASP A 55 13.24 22.98 18.42
C ASP A 55 14.45 22.20 18.95
N SER A 56 14.46 21.85 20.26
CA SER A 56 15.52 21.05 20.83
C SER A 56 15.71 19.73 20.10
N PRO A 57 16.94 19.36 19.70
CA PRO A 57 17.23 18.10 19.05
C PRO A 57 16.92 16.88 19.92
N THR A 58 16.80 17.05 21.25
CA THR A 58 16.42 15.98 22.18
C THR A 58 14.96 15.55 22.05
N LYS A 59 14.10 16.39 21.50
CA LYS A 59 12.65 16.13 21.30
C LYS A 59 12.35 15.30 20.04
N ARG A 60 13.31 15.06 19.17
CA ARG A 60 13.09 14.32 17.91
C ARG A 60 12.63 12.87 18.09
N VAL A 61 12.85 12.25 19.24
CA VAL A 61 12.56 10.84 19.52
C VAL A 61 11.65 10.68 20.75
N GLY A 62 10.74 11.63 20.98
CA GLY A 62 9.86 11.68 22.16
C GLY A 62 8.47 11.06 21.98
N GLY A 63 8.08 10.66 20.77
CA GLY A 63 6.75 10.14 20.48
C GLY A 63 6.42 8.82 21.19
N GLN A 64 5.15 8.66 21.59
CA GLN A 64 4.65 7.42 22.17
C GLN A 64 4.27 6.41 21.06
N ALA A 65 4.41 5.12 21.36
CA ALA A 65 3.95 4.07 20.45
C ALA A 65 2.43 4.13 20.27
N VAL A 66 1.98 4.08 19.01
CA VAL A 66 0.56 4.13 18.64
C VAL A 66 0.06 2.74 18.21
N ASN A 67 -1.21 2.48 18.38
CA ASN A 67 -1.81 1.22 17.91
C ASN A 67 -2.17 1.28 16.41
N THR A 68 -2.63 2.46 15.95
CA THR A 68 -3.03 2.74 14.56
C THR A 68 -2.58 4.15 14.19
N PHE A 69 -2.27 4.38 12.91
CA PHE A 69 -2.03 5.71 12.39
C PHE A 69 -3.35 6.42 12.11
N GLY A 70 -3.43 7.70 12.47
CA GLY A 70 -4.56 8.56 12.11
C GLY A 70 -4.61 8.81 10.60
N GLU A 71 -5.79 9.08 10.06
CA GLU A 71 -5.96 9.54 8.69
C GLU A 71 -5.77 11.05 8.59
N VAL A 72 -5.11 11.49 7.52
CA VAL A 72 -4.89 12.91 7.20
C VAL A 72 -5.41 13.19 5.81
N THR A 73 -6.39 14.06 5.69
CA THR A 73 -6.82 14.60 4.40
C THR A 73 -5.86 15.71 3.97
N HIS A 74 -5.24 15.56 2.80
CA HIS A 74 -4.31 16.54 2.26
C HIS A 74 -5.03 17.83 1.86
N ALA A 75 -4.52 18.98 2.30
CA ALA A 75 -5.05 20.29 1.90
C ALA A 75 -4.89 20.54 0.39
N VAL A 76 -3.82 20.01 -0.21
CA VAL A 76 -3.57 19.99 -1.65
C VAL A 76 -3.35 18.54 -2.08
N PRO A 77 -4.10 18.04 -3.09
CA PRO A 77 -3.94 16.65 -3.54
C PRO A 77 -2.51 16.32 -3.99
N LEU A 78 -2.01 15.16 -3.57
CA LEU A 78 -0.68 14.67 -3.93
C LEU A 78 -0.77 13.79 -5.18
N MET A 79 -0.84 14.41 -6.34
CA MET A 79 -1.01 13.71 -7.63
C MET A 79 0.17 12.78 -7.93
N SER A 80 -0.12 11.67 -8.62
CA SER A 80 0.89 10.81 -9.24
C SER A 80 1.39 11.43 -10.53
N LEU A 81 2.51 10.95 -11.08
CA LEU A 81 2.99 11.32 -12.40
C LEU A 81 2.57 10.26 -13.42
N GLN A 82 2.46 10.66 -14.67
CA GLN A 82 2.34 9.74 -15.79
C GLN A 82 3.71 9.11 -16.05
N ASP A 83 3.78 7.78 -16.06
CA ASP A 83 4.98 7.06 -16.44
C ASP A 83 5.12 7.02 -17.96
N VAL A 84 6.34 7.19 -18.47
CA VAL A 84 6.76 6.98 -19.86
C VAL A 84 7.95 6.02 -19.86
N PHE A 85 8.01 5.09 -20.83
CA PHE A 85 8.93 3.95 -20.82
C PHE A 85 9.91 3.94 -22.00
N SER A 86 9.78 4.89 -22.92
CA SER A 86 10.69 5.03 -24.06
C SER A 86 11.05 6.49 -24.30
N MET A 87 12.15 6.73 -25.02
CA MET A 87 12.53 8.07 -25.42
C MET A 87 11.50 8.68 -26.36
N GLU A 88 10.87 7.91 -27.23
CA GLU A 88 9.79 8.36 -28.13
C GLU A 88 8.60 8.92 -27.33
N GLU A 89 8.18 8.22 -26.25
CA GLU A 89 7.11 8.72 -25.38
C GLU A 89 7.50 10.00 -24.62
N LEU A 90 8.80 10.15 -24.27
CA LEU A 90 9.32 11.37 -23.68
C LEU A 90 9.35 12.51 -24.72
N GLU A 91 9.82 12.24 -25.93
CA GLU A 91 9.81 13.19 -27.05
C GLU A 91 8.36 13.64 -27.36
N ASP A 92 7.40 12.72 -27.37
CA ASP A 92 5.98 13.03 -27.57
C ASP A 92 5.44 13.98 -26.49
N PHE A 93 5.84 13.80 -25.24
CA PHE A 93 5.50 14.73 -24.16
C PHE A 93 6.12 16.11 -24.40
N LEU A 94 7.40 16.17 -24.73
CA LEU A 94 8.12 17.43 -24.97
C LEU A 94 7.54 18.18 -26.19
N ASN A 95 7.28 17.47 -27.29
CA ASN A 95 6.71 18.03 -28.52
C ASN A 95 5.31 18.61 -28.28
N ARG A 96 4.41 17.86 -27.65
CA ARG A 96 3.06 18.35 -27.28
C ARG A 96 3.11 19.57 -26.38
N THR A 97 4.07 19.60 -25.45
CA THR A 97 4.23 20.77 -24.58
C THR A 97 4.79 21.96 -25.34
N GLN A 98 5.75 21.77 -26.25
CA GLN A 98 6.33 22.85 -27.06
C GLN A 98 5.34 23.39 -28.11
N GLU A 99 4.47 22.56 -28.67
CA GLU A 99 3.39 23.03 -29.57
C GLU A 99 2.45 24.01 -28.86
N ALA A 100 2.11 23.71 -27.59
CA ALA A 100 1.29 24.60 -26.77
C ALA A 100 2.06 25.81 -26.21
N LEU A 101 3.35 25.63 -25.92
CA LEU A 101 4.23 26.55 -25.19
C LEU A 101 5.65 26.58 -25.84
N PRO A 102 5.88 27.37 -26.90
CA PRO A 102 7.10 27.30 -27.74
C PRO A 102 8.43 27.54 -27.01
N ASN A 103 8.41 28.20 -25.85
CA ASN A 103 9.61 28.52 -25.06
C ASN A 103 9.63 27.78 -23.71
N ALA A 104 9.02 26.60 -23.64
CA ALA A 104 8.97 25.82 -22.42
C ALA A 104 10.37 25.46 -21.90
N ALA A 105 10.60 25.69 -20.62
CA ALA A 105 11.76 25.19 -19.89
C ALA A 105 11.31 24.15 -18.85
N TYR A 106 12.19 23.21 -18.55
CA TYR A 106 11.87 22.07 -17.68
C TYR A 106 12.92 21.92 -16.59
N SER A 107 12.48 21.47 -15.43
CA SER A 107 13.33 20.85 -14.41
C SER A 107 13.45 19.37 -14.69
N VAL A 108 14.69 18.86 -14.73
CA VAL A 108 14.99 17.42 -14.86
C VAL A 108 15.60 16.95 -13.55
N GLU A 109 14.98 15.96 -12.93
CA GLU A 109 15.27 15.49 -11.57
C GLU A 109 15.39 13.97 -11.54
N PRO A 110 16.22 13.36 -10.66
CA PRO A 110 16.16 11.92 -10.42
C PRO A 110 14.84 11.54 -9.75
N LYS A 111 14.25 10.41 -10.16
CA LYS A 111 13.05 9.87 -9.51
C LYS A 111 13.46 8.94 -8.37
N ILE A 112 13.40 9.46 -7.15
CA ILE A 112 13.79 8.72 -5.94
C ILE A 112 12.81 7.56 -5.71
N ASP A 113 13.35 6.39 -5.41
CA ASP A 113 12.58 5.20 -5.06
C ASP A 113 12.42 5.08 -3.54
N GLY A 114 11.37 5.71 -3.02
CA GLY A 114 11.09 5.82 -1.59
C GLY A 114 9.61 5.81 -1.26
N LEU A 115 9.24 6.56 -0.23
CA LEU A 115 7.87 6.78 0.21
C LEU A 115 7.54 8.28 0.21
N SER A 116 6.57 8.68 -0.60
CA SER A 116 6.17 10.08 -0.73
C SER A 116 5.40 10.55 0.50
N VAL A 117 5.81 11.71 1.02
CA VAL A 117 5.21 12.35 2.18
C VAL A 117 4.98 13.84 1.94
N ALA A 118 3.98 14.40 2.61
CA ALA A 118 3.79 15.82 2.79
C ALA A 118 4.26 16.23 4.19
N LEU A 119 4.99 17.34 4.28
CA LEU A 119 5.39 17.98 5.54
C LEU A 119 4.68 19.32 5.63
N GLU A 120 3.97 19.54 6.72
CA GLU A 120 3.22 20.78 6.99
C GLU A 120 3.87 21.55 8.13
N TYR A 121 4.06 22.83 7.88
CA TYR A 121 4.61 23.81 8.82
C TYR A 121 3.62 24.94 9.02
N GLU A 122 3.44 25.34 10.29
CA GLU A 122 2.67 26.53 10.70
C GLU A 122 3.58 27.45 11.48
N ASP A 123 3.61 28.73 11.12
CA ASP A 123 4.49 29.74 11.70
C ASP A 123 5.94 29.26 11.84
N GLY A 124 6.43 28.60 10.79
CA GLY A 124 7.77 28.05 10.71
C GLY A 124 8.02 26.79 11.56
N ARG A 125 7.02 26.19 12.22
CA ARG A 125 7.15 24.98 13.03
C ARG A 125 6.58 23.76 12.31
N PHE A 126 7.29 22.64 12.35
CA PHE A 126 6.80 21.38 11.83
C PHE A 126 5.64 20.88 12.69
N VAL A 127 4.43 20.87 12.14
CA VAL A 127 3.21 20.48 12.88
C VAL A 127 2.69 19.11 12.49
N ARG A 128 2.83 18.73 11.19
CA ARG A 128 2.27 17.47 10.72
C ARG A 128 3.03 16.92 9.52
N GLY A 129 3.12 15.59 9.46
CA GLY A 129 3.61 14.87 8.31
C GLY A 129 2.78 13.65 7.99
N ALA A 130 2.40 13.50 6.72
CA ALA A 130 1.53 12.43 6.28
C ALA A 130 2.06 11.73 5.03
N THR A 131 1.82 10.41 4.92
CA THR A 131 2.09 9.66 3.69
C THR A 131 1.15 10.13 2.57
N ARG A 132 1.54 9.90 1.31
CA ARG A 132 0.69 10.25 0.17
C ARG A 132 -0.68 9.54 0.22
N GLY A 133 -0.73 8.29 0.68
CA GLY A 133 -1.94 7.48 0.60
C GLY A 133 -2.43 7.32 -0.85
N ASP A 134 -3.73 7.54 -1.07
CA ASP A 134 -4.36 7.57 -2.39
C ASP A 134 -4.20 8.92 -3.13
N GLY A 135 -3.51 9.87 -2.51
CA GLY A 135 -3.30 11.24 -3.00
C GLY A 135 -4.27 12.26 -2.40
N VAL A 136 -5.35 11.83 -1.75
CA VAL A 136 -6.32 12.68 -1.05
C VAL A 136 -6.25 12.46 0.45
N VAL A 137 -6.15 11.19 0.88
CA VAL A 137 -6.04 10.79 2.28
C VAL A 137 -4.77 9.96 2.46
N GLY A 138 -3.97 10.30 3.45
CA GLY A 138 -2.76 9.59 3.85
C GLY A 138 -2.78 9.22 5.34
N GLU A 139 -1.72 8.55 5.80
CA GLU A 139 -1.54 8.18 7.20
C GLU A 139 -0.70 9.24 7.91
N ASP A 140 -1.10 9.63 9.12
CA ASP A 140 -0.30 10.51 9.98
C ASP A 140 0.94 9.77 10.49
N VAL A 141 2.10 10.20 10.03
CA VAL A 141 3.41 9.66 10.42
C VAL A 141 4.32 10.73 11.05
N THR A 142 3.71 11.77 11.61
CA THR A 142 4.40 12.95 12.15
C THR A 142 5.51 12.57 13.11
N GLU A 143 5.24 11.73 14.11
CA GLU A 143 6.22 11.36 15.11
C GLU A 143 7.39 10.56 14.54
N ASN A 144 7.13 9.77 13.50
CA ASN A 144 8.16 9.02 12.79
C ASN A 144 9.02 9.94 11.92
N LEU A 145 8.40 10.92 11.24
CA LEU A 145 9.12 11.91 10.43
C LEU A 145 10.01 12.82 11.29
N LYS A 146 9.62 13.16 12.50
CA LYS A 146 10.47 13.92 13.45
C LYS A 146 11.81 13.22 13.71
N THR A 147 11.89 11.90 13.58
CA THR A 147 13.14 11.15 13.76
C THR A 147 14.12 11.29 12.61
N ILE A 148 13.67 11.79 11.45
CA ILE A 148 14.52 12.04 10.27
C ILE A 148 15.25 13.37 10.47
N ARG A 149 16.55 13.30 10.66
CA ARG A 149 17.37 14.45 11.09
C ARG A 149 17.51 15.56 10.02
N SER A 150 17.35 15.22 8.76
CA SER A 150 17.34 16.17 7.65
C SER A 150 16.03 16.97 7.51
N ILE A 151 14.99 16.63 8.27
CA ILE A 151 13.77 17.44 8.34
C ILE A 151 13.97 18.55 9.38
N PRO A 152 13.94 19.83 9.01
CA PRO A 152 14.02 20.92 9.97
C PRO A 152 12.75 20.97 10.83
N MET A 153 12.90 21.09 12.17
CA MET A 153 11.75 21.20 13.06
C MET A 153 11.22 22.63 13.12
N THR A 154 12.08 23.59 12.83
CA THR A 154 11.76 25.01 12.75
C THR A 154 12.39 25.63 11.50
N LEU A 155 11.70 26.56 10.91
CA LEU A 155 12.12 27.31 9.72
C LEU A 155 12.18 28.80 10.07
N GLU A 156 13.25 29.46 9.69
CA GLU A 156 13.37 30.92 9.78
C GLU A 156 12.76 31.58 8.54
N ASN A 157 12.05 32.67 8.72
CA ASN A 157 11.43 33.43 7.62
C ASN A 157 10.47 32.61 6.73
N ALA A 158 9.83 31.60 7.29
CA ALA A 158 8.82 30.79 6.61
C ALA A 158 7.48 31.54 6.52
N PRO A 159 6.61 31.21 5.54
CA PRO A 159 5.25 31.71 5.48
C PRO A 159 4.42 31.19 6.68
N ALA A 160 3.28 31.82 6.93
CA ALA A 160 2.39 31.41 8.01
C ALA A 160 2.01 29.92 7.91
N ARG A 161 1.80 29.43 6.67
CA ARG A 161 1.59 28.02 6.39
C ARG A 161 2.41 27.59 5.17
N LEU A 162 3.17 26.51 5.32
CA LEU A 162 3.97 25.90 4.27
C LEU A 162 3.70 24.40 4.23
N ILE A 163 3.36 23.88 3.06
CA ILE A 163 3.27 22.43 2.82
C ILE A 163 4.28 22.08 1.71
N VAL A 164 5.20 21.17 2.02
CA VAL A 164 6.19 20.67 1.08
C VAL A 164 6.04 19.18 0.87
N ARG A 165 6.42 18.70 -0.31
CA ARG A 165 6.42 17.29 -0.65
C ARG A 165 7.83 16.78 -0.80
N GLY A 166 8.10 15.61 -0.22
CA GLY A 166 9.39 14.94 -0.32
C GLY A 166 9.24 13.43 -0.46
N GLU A 167 10.36 12.79 -0.75
CA GLU A 167 10.47 11.33 -0.80
C GLU A 167 11.38 10.87 0.33
N VAL A 168 10.80 10.12 1.28
CA VAL A 168 11.57 9.46 2.35
C VAL A 168 12.19 8.20 1.79
N TYR A 169 13.48 8.04 2.00
CA TYR A 169 14.25 6.89 1.53
C TYR A 169 15.17 6.32 2.60
N MET A 170 15.62 5.11 2.40
CA MET A 170 16.69 4.53 3.20
C MET A 170 18.00 4.61 2.41
N PRO A 171 19.04 5.28 2.93
CA PRO A 171 20.35 5.32 2.26
C PRO A 171 20.90 3.90 1.99
N LYS A 172 21.49 3.71 0.80
CA LYS A 172 22.06 2.40 0.39
C LYS A 172 23.00 1.78 1.45
N LYS A 173 23.84 2.61 2.07
CA LYS A 173 24.74 2.17 3.17
C LYS A 173 23.96 1.66 4.37
N THR A 174 22.94 2.42 4.80
CA THR A 174 22.08 2.07 5.93
C THR A 174 21.31 0.77 5.67
N PHE A 175 20.77 0.61 4.46
CA PHE A 175 20.07 -0.60 4.05
C PHE A 175 20.94 -1.85 4.15
N ARG A 176 22.19 -1.78 3.65
CA ARG A 176 23.14 -2.91 3.73
C ARG A 176 23.45 -3.29 5.17
N THR A 177 23.72 -2.29 6.02
CA THR A 177 24.01 -2.52 7.46
C THR A 177 22.78 -3.11 8.18
N LEU A 178 21.58 -2.60 7.89
CA LEU A 178 20.36 -3.09 8.50
C LEU A 178 20.07 -4.54 8.13
N ASN A 179 20.17 -4.89 6.84
CA ASN A 179 19.92 -6.27 6.41
C ASN A 179 20.95 -7.25 6.94
N ALA A 180 22.23 -6.86 7.03
CA ALA A 180 23.27 -7.69 7.67
C ALA A 180 22.91 -7.97 9.14
N ALA A 181 22.50 -6.96 9.90
CA ALA A 181 22.09 -7.15 11.29
C ALA A 181 20.83 -8.01 11.45
N LEU A 182 19.85 -7.88 10.55
CA LEU A 182 18.65 -8.74 10.55
C LEU A 182 19.02 -10.20 10.25
N GLU A 183 19.91 -10.44 9.31
CA GLU A 183 20.38 -11.77 8.93
C GLU A 183 21.14 -12.43 10.09
N GLU A 184 22.04 -11.70 10.77
CA GLU A 184 22.74 -12.18 11.96
C GLU A 184 21.79 -12.58 13.09
N ASN A 185 20.67 -11.86 13.24
CA ASN A 185 19.65 -12.17 14.25
C ASN A 185 18.64 -13.24 13.79
N GLY A 186 18.74 -13.77 12.57
CA GLY A 186 17.79 -14.72 12.02
C GLY A 186 16.42 -14.10 11.69
N GLU A 187 16.36 -12.78 11.54
CA GLU A 187 15.16 -12.04 11.21
C GLU A 187 15.02 -11.90 9.69
N LYS A 188 13.78 -11.67 9.23
CA LYS A 188 13.50 -11.48 7.81
C LYS A 188 14.10 -10.17 7.30
N THR A 189 14.94 -10.25 6.28
CA THR A 189 15.54 -9.09 5.61
C THR A 189 14.54 -8.35 4.73
N PHE A 190 14.81 -7.08 4.47
CA PHE A 190 14.03 -6.29 3.50
C PHE A 190 14.48 -6.57 2.07
N ALA A 191 13.53 -6.62 1.15
CA ALA A 191 13.79 -6.92 -0.25
C ALA A 191 14.56 -5.80 -0.99
N ASN A 192 14.27 -4.53 -0.67
CA ASN A 192 14.90 -3.36 -1.27
C ASN A 192 14.84 -2.16 -0.32
N PRO A 193 15.60 -1.07 -0.59
CA PRO A 193 15.61 0.14 0.25
C PRO A 193 14.25 0.83 0.36
N ARG A 194 13.42 0.82 -0.69
CA ARG A 194 12.06 1.38 -0.67
C ARG A 194 11.16 0.66 0.35
N ASN A 195 11.13 -0.69 0.30
CA ASN A 195 10.35 -1.47 1.27
C ASN A 195 10.87 -1.30 2.69
N ALA A 196 12.19 -1.17 2.85
CA ALA A 196 12.80 -0.88 4.14
C ALA A 196 12.42 0.52 4.65
N ALA A 197 12.40 1.54 3.79
CA ALA A 197 11.97 2.90 4.13
C ALA A 197 10.49 2.92 4.52
N ALA A 198 9.61 2.36 3.69
CA ALA A 198 8.17 2.31 3.93
C ALA A 198 7.83 1.55 5.22
N GLY A 199 8.42 0.36 5.42
CA GLY A 199 8.23 -0.43 6.63
C GLY A 199 8.81 0.22 7.89
N SER A 200 9.88 1.02 7.74
CA SER A 200 10.48 1.74 8.86
C SER A 200 9.71 3.02 9.22
N LEU A 201 9.20 3.75 8.23
CA LEU A 201 8.41 4.97 8.49
C LEU A 201 7.04 4.65 9.10
N ARG A 202 6.50 3.46 8.87
CA ARG A 202 5.22 2.98 9.40
C ARG A 202 5.38 2.10 10.65
N GLN A 203 6.47 2.29 11.42
CA GLN A 203 6.62 1.64 12.72
C GLN A 203 5.73 2.31 13.77
N LYS A 204 5.09 1.49 14.59
CA LYS A 204 4.21 1.97 15.67
C LYS A 204 4.98 2.70 16.78
N ASP A 205 6.25 2.37 16.98
CA ASP A 205 7.15 3.03 17.92
C ASP A 205 8.19 3.87 17.16
N PRO A 206 8.16 5.22 17.28
CA PRO A 206 9.11 6.11 16.64
C PRO A 206 10.57 5.83 17.00
N LYS A 207 10.84 5.24 18.16
CA LYS A 207 12.20 4.83 18.57
C LYS A 207 12.79 3.77 17.63
N VAL A 208 11.94 2.90 17.06
CA VAL A 208 12.37 1.93 16.06
C VAL A 208 12.72 2.66 14.76
N THR A 209 11.88 3.62 14.32
CA THR A 209 12.14 4.46 13.14
C THR A 209 13.45 5.23 13.27
N ALA A 210 13.72 5.83 14.44
CA ALA A 210 14.96 6.56 14.72
C ALA A 210 16.22 5.71 14.49
N LYS A 211 16.20 4.44 14.89
CA LYS A 211 17.31 3.49 14.68
C LYS A 211 17.52 3.13 13.21
N ARG A 212 16.52 3.31 12.37
CA ARG A 212 16.54 2.99 10.92
C ARG A 212 17.26 4.04 10.08
N LYS A 213 17.57 5.22 10.63
CA LYS A 213 18.34 6.30 9.99
C LYS A 213 17.82 6.61 8.57
N LEU A 214 16.51 6.86 8.45
CA LEU A 214 15.90 7.31 7.21
C LEU A 214 16.36 8.71 6.86
N ASP A 215 16.23 9.08 5.57
CA ASP A 215 16.54 10.39 5.05
C ASP A 215 15.43 10.85 4.08
N ILE A 216 15.41 12.13 3.70
CA ILE A 216 14.41 12.70 2.81
C ILE A 216 15.04 13.61 1.77
N LEU A 217 14.48 13.62 0.56
CA LEU A 217 14.73 14.65 -0.45
C LEU A 217 13.41 15.36 -0.76
N VAL A 218 13.37 16.67 -0.55
CA VAL A 218 12.18 17.50 -0.83
C VAL A 218 12.24 17.97 -2.27
N PHE A 219 11.12 17.87 -3.00
CA PHE A 219 11.08 18.12 -4.43
C PHE A 219 9.91 19.00 -4.90
N ASN A 220 9.04 19.47 -3.99
CA ASN A 220 7.95 20.36 -4.39
C ASN A 220 7.40 21.16 -3.21
N VAL A 221 7.05 22.43 -3.49
CA VAL A 221 6.17 23.24 -2.62
C VAL A 221 4.73 22.96 -3.06
N GLN A 222 3.89 22.49 -2.13
CA GLN A 222 2.46 22.26 -2.38
C GLN A 222 1.62 23.47 -2.03
N LEU A 223 2.01 24.19 -0.98
CA LEU A 223 1.36 25.41 -0.51
C LEU A 223 2.40 26.30 0.18
N ALA A 224 2.36 27.58 -0.07
CA ALA A 224 3.12 28.61 0.67
C ALA A 224 2.24 29.86 0.78
N GLU A 225 1.60 30.08 1.92
CA GLU A 225 0.68 31.20 2.11
C GLU A 225 1.43 32.54 2.10
N GLY A 226 1.00 33.47 1.24
CA GLY A 226 1.58 34.80 1.14
C GLY A 226 2.89 34.85 0.35
N VAL A 227 3.34 33.73 -0.23
CA VAL A 227 4.52 33.68 -1.12
C VAL A 227 4.09 33.20 -2.49
N THR A 228 4.49 33.93 -3.53
CA THR A 228 4.25 33.58 -4.93
C THR A 228 5.55 33.24 -5.62
N PHE A 229 5.53 32.23 -6.45
CA PHE A 229 6.67 31.79 -7.25
C PHE A 229 6.31 31.83 -8.72
N THR A 230 7.29 32.10 -9.56
CA THR A 230 7.16 32.12 -11.03
C THR A 230 7.55 30.77 -11.63
N SER A 231 8.48 30.07 -11.01
CA SER A 231 9.03 28.82 -11.53
C SER A 231 9.23 27.77 -10.45
N HIS A 232 9.24 26.51 -10.88
CA HIS A 232 9.53 25.37 -10.02
C HIS A 232 10.96 25.40 -9.47
N CYS A 233 11.93 25.76 -10.30
CA CYS A 233 13.32 25.92 -9.85
C CYS A 233 13.46 26.98 -8.76
N GLU A 234 12.69 28.08 -8.84
CA GLU A 234 12.62 29.08 -7.78
C GLU A 234 12.09 28.47 -6.47
N THR A 235 11.05 27.60 -6.53
CA THR A 235 10.56 26.92 -5.34
C THR A 235 11.62 26.02 -4.71
N LEU A 236 12.44 25.34 -5.52
CA LEU A 236 13.52 24.47 -5.02
C LEU A 236 14.65 25.29 -4.36
N GLU A 237 15.03 26.44 -4.93
CA GLU A 237 16.00 27.34 -4.30
C GLU A 237 15.44 27.95 -3.00
N TYR A 238 14.16 28.30 -2.97
CA TYR A 238 13.49 28.75 -1.76
C TYR A 238 13.53 27.67 -0.66
N LEU A 239 13.25 26.40 -1.00
CA LEU A 239 13.35 25.28 -0.06
C LEU A 239 14.79 25.10 0.47
N LYS A 240 15.82 25.28 -0.35
CA LYS A 240 17.21 25.28 0.10
C LYS A 240 17.49 26.40 1.11
N SER A 241 16.95 27.60 0.85
CA SER A 241 17.11 28.74 1.76
C SER A 241 16.45 28.49 3.12
N LEU A 242 15.41 27.66 3.15
CA LEU A 242 14.73 27.16 4.37
C LEU A 242 15.41 25.92 4.98
N ARG A 243 16.62 25.58 4.51
CA ARG A 243 17.45 24.46 5.02
C ARG A 243 16.89 23.04 4.76
N PHE A 244 15.98 22.89 3.80
CA PHE A 244 15.58 21.57 3.35
C PHE A 244 16.68 20.90 2.52
N LYS A 245 16.80 19.59 2.65
CA LYS A 245 17.57 18.75 1.72
C LYS A 245 16.75 18.57 0.44
N VAL A 246 17.14 19.32 -0.60
CA VAL A 246 16.39 19.40 -1.86
C VAL A 246 16.94 18.41 -2.87
N ILE A 247 16.06 17.88 -3.72
CA ILE A 247 16.42 17.01 -4.83
C ILE A 247 17.38 17.73 -5.79
N PRO A 248 18.44 17.06 -6.29
CA PRO A 248 19.26 17.64 -7.35
C PRO A 248 18.43 17.81 -8.63
N TYR A 249 18.63 18.91 -9.34
CA TYR A 249 17.91 19.19 -10.58
C TYR A 249 18.76 19.98 -11.58
N LYS A 250 18.36 19.92 -12.85
CA LYS A 250 18.85 20.81 -13.91
C LYS A 250 17.68 21.47 -14.63
N LYS A 251 17.79 22.77 -14.89
CA LYS A 251 16.86 23.51 -15.73
C LYS A 251 17.33 23.46 -17.18
N LEU A 252 16.52 22.93 -18.08
CA LEU A 252 16.83 22.71 -19.48
C LEU A 252 15.61 23.08 -20.34
N SER A 253 15.87 23.56 -21.60
CA SER A 253 14.82 23.88 -22.58
C SER A 253 14.98 23.11 -23.89
N ASP A 254 16.16 22.56 -24.14
CA ASP A 254 16.47 21.80 -25.33
C ASP A 254 16.10 20.32 -25.10
N PRO A 255 15.18 19.73 -25.90
CA PRO A 255 14.79 18.34 -25.78
C PRO A 255 15.94 17.35 -25.75
N LYS A 256 16.94 17.54 -26.63
CA LYS A 256 18.11 16.64 -26.69
C LYS A 256 18.91 16.68 -25.39
N LYS A 257 19.09 17.87 -24.81
CA LYS A 257 19.78 18.00 -23.53
C LYS A 257 18.98 17.41 -22.37
N ILE A 258 17.63 17.39 -22.46
CA ILE A 258 16.77 16.72 -21.48
C ILE A 258 16.97 15.21 -21.55
N GLU A 259 16.99 14.63 -22.75
CA GLU A 259 17.27 13.21 -22.96
C GLU A 259 18.68 12.83 -22.46
N GLU A 260 19.71 13.62 -22.84
CA GLU A 260 21.08 13.43 -22.36
C GLU A 260 21.14 13.44 -20.83
N GLU A 261 20.43 14.36 -20.18
CA GLU A 261 20.41 14.45 -18.72
C GLU A 261 19.70 13.26 -18.06
N ILE A 262 18.58 12.79 -18.63
CA ILE A 262 17.90 11.57 -18.20
C ILE A 262 18.83 10.37 -18.26
N LEU A 263 19.56 10.20 -19.36
CA LEU A 263 20.53 9.11 -19.51
C LEU A 263 21.70 9.25 -18.53
N ARG A 264 22.23 10.48 -18.35
CA ARG A 264 23.30 10.78 -17.38
C ARG A 264 22.89 10.41 -15.95
N ILE A 265 21.66 10.74 -15.54
CA ILE A 265 21.14 10.39 -14.22
C ILE A 265 21.16 8.85 -14.04
N ASN A 266 20.80 8.09 -15.09
CA ASN A 266 20.85 6.63 -15.03
C ASN A 266 22.29 6.07 -14.90
N GLU A 267 23.23 6.62 -15.65
CA GLU A 267 24.66 6.22 -15.59
C GLU A 267 25.25 6.50 -14.18
N GLU A 268 24.86 7.59 -13.58
CA GLU A 268 25.36 8.02 -12.27
C GLU A 268 24.56 7.47 -11.07
N ARG A 269 23.52 6.66 -11.32
CA ARG A 269 22.60 6.16 -10.25
C ARG A 269 23.31 5.42 -9.11
N GLU A 270 24.42 4.73 -9.40
CA GLU A 270 25.20 4.03 -8.37
C GLU A 270 25.94 4.98 -7.41
N LYS A 271 26.24 6.21 -7.85
CA LYS A 271 26.87 7.24 -7.03
C LYS A 271 25.88 7.92 -6.07
N LEU A 272 24.58 7.80 -6.35
CA LEU A 272 23.56 8.41 -5.49
C LEU A 272 23.43 7.65 -4.18
N PRO A 273 23.17 8.34 -3.05
CA PRO A 273 23.00 7.72 -1.75
C PRO A 273 21.71 6.89 -1.65
N CYS A 274 20.76 7.08 -2.57
CA CYS A 274 19.46 6.41 -2.66
C CYS A 274 19.30 5.67 -3.97
N ASP A 275 18.34 4.75 -4.03
CA ASP A 275 17.91 4.14 -5.28
C ASP A 275 16.98 5.10 -6.04
N ILE A 276 17.03 5.01 -7.36
CA ILE A 276 16.15 5.73 -8.29
C ILE A 276 15.56 4.75 -9.29
N ASP A 277 14.33 4.97 -9.69
CA ASP A 277 13.59 4.15 -10.65
C ASP A 277 13.33 4.86 -11.99
N GLY A 278 13.85 6.11 -12.11
CA GLY A 278 13.64 6.92 -13.31
C GLY A 278 14.21 8.31 -13.19
N GLY A 279 13.79 9.16 -14.12
CA GLY A 279 13.96 10.61 -14.08
C GLY A 279 12.60 11.31 -14.19
N VAL A 280 12.46 12.47 -13.63
CA VAL A 280 11.25 13.29 -13.69
C VAL A 280 11.53 14.55 -14.49
N VAL A 281 10.67 14.82 -15.47
CA VAL A 281 10.71 16.06 -16.27
C VAL A 281 9.45 16.85 -15.92
N LYS A 282 9.64 18.08 -15.43
CA LYS A 282 8.54 18.97 -15.03
C LYS A 282 8.68 20.29 -15.77
N LEU A 283 7.60 20.80 -16.32
CA LEU A 283 7.57 22.17 -16.85
C LEU A 283 7.92 23.15 -15.72
N ASP A 284 8.85 24.07 -15.95
CA ASP A 284 9.38 24.93 -14.90
C ASP A 284 8.44 26.10 -14.56
N ASP A 285 7.85 26.76 -15.54
CA ASP A 285 6.95 27.91 -15.36
C ASP A 285 5.61 27.48 -14.73
N LEU A 286 5.29 28.06 -13.57
CA LEU A 286 4.09 27.66 -12.80
C LEU A 286 2.79 28.15 -13.45
N ALA A 287 2.79 29.33 -14.08
CA ALA A 287 1.60 29.84 -14.78
C ALA A 287 1.29 28.96 -16.01
N GLN A 288 2.33 28.51 -16.72
CA GLN A 288 2.18 27.58 -17.84
C GLN A 288 1.66 26.21 -17.40
N ARG A 289 1.96 25.75 -16.17
CA ARG A 289 1.38 24.51 -15.61
C ARG A 289 -0.13 24.60 -15.46
N GLU A 290 -0.64 25.75 -15.04
CA GLU A 290 -2.08 26.00 -14.91
C GLU A 290 -2.79 25.95 -16.28
N LEU A 291 -2.15 26.46 -17.34
CA LEU A 291 -2.68 26.39 -18.70
C LEU A 291 -2.80 24.94 -19.22
N LEU A 292 -1.80 24.09 -18.94
CA LEU A 292 -1.84 22.68 -19.33
C LEU A 292 -2.80 21.86 -18.46
N GLY A 293 -2.96 22.27 -17.21
CA GLY A 293 -3.83 21.63 -16.24
C GLY A 293 -3.45 20.18 -15.90
N ALA A 294 -4.43 19.42 -15.47
CA ALA A 294 -4.26 18.04 -15.05
C ALA A 294 -5.46 17.18 -15.50
N THR A 295 -5.24 15.88 -15.61
CA THR A 295 -6.30 14.88 -15.68
C THR A 295 -6.82 14.57 -14.26
N ALA A 296 -7.81 13.70 -14.14
CA ALA A 296 -8.26 13.23 -12.81
C ALA A 296 -7.16 12.53 -12.01
N LYS A 297 -6.08 12.05 -12.66
CA LYS A 297 -5.05 11.20 -12.06
C LYS A 297 -3.65 11.80 -12.12
N PHE A 298 -3.30 12.52 -13.20
CA PHE A 298 -1.95 13.00 -13.48
C PHE A 298 -1.95 14.45 -13.92
N PRO A 299 -0.91 15.26 -13.56
CA PRO A 299 -0.65 16.54 -14.16
C PRO A 299 -0.20 16.36 -15.64
N ARG A 300 -0.57 17.30 -16.52
CA ARG A 300 -0.16 17.27 -17.92
C ARG A 300 1.19 17.95 -18.17
N TRP A 301 1.72 18.60 -17.15
CA TRP A 301 2.96 19.38 -17.19
C TRP A 301 4.18 18.63 -16.65
N ALA A 302 4.03 17.34 -16.29
CA ALA A 302 5.13 16.52 -15.80
C ALA A 302 4.96 15.05 -16.19
N VAL A 303 6.09 14.40 -16.43
CA VAL A 303 6.18 12.95 -16.67
C VAL A 303 7.33 12.35 -15.88
N ALA A 304 7.20 11.06 -15.58
CA ALA A 304 8.23 10.23 -14.98
C ALA A 304 8.76 9.25 -16.03
N TYR A 305 9.97 9.49 -16.51
CA TYR A 305 10.65 8.54 -17.39
C TYR A 305 11.16 7.37 -16.56
N LYS A 306 10.67 6.18 -16.84
CA LYS A 306 11.08 4.94 -16.18
C LYS A 306 12.21 4.30 -16.98
N TYR A 307 13.32 4.05 -16.30
CA TYR A 307 14.41 3.35 -16.96
C TYR A 307 13.98 1.93 -17.36
N PRO A 308 14.47 1.43 -18.52
CA PRO A 308 14.21 0.05 -18.89
C PRO A 308 14.60 -0.88 -17.73
N PRO A 309 13.74 -1.85 -17.39
CA PRO A 309 14.05 -2.79 -16.34
C PRO A 309 15.33 -3.55 -16.64
N GLU A 310 16.16 -3.72 -15.63
CA GLU A 310 17.38 -4.51 -15.74
C GLU A 310 17.05 -5.92 -16.20
N VAL A 311 17.75 -6.41 -17.23
CA VAL A 311 17.64 -7.78 -17.76
C VAL A 311 18.93 -8.52 -17.45
N LYS A 312 18.82 -9.70 -16.83
CA LYS A 312 19.94 -10.59 -16.56
C LYS A 312 19.68 -11.97 -17.13
N SER A 313 20.77 -12.70 -17.40
CA SER A 313 20.70 -14.10 -17.76
C SER A 313 21.00 -14.97 -16.54
N THR A 314 20.25 -16.06 -16.40
CA THR A 314 20.45 -17.09 -15.38
C THR A 314 20.05 -18.44 -15.93
N VAL A 315 20.32 -19.53 -15.20
CA VAL A 315 19.99 -20.90 -15.61
C VAL A 315 18.81 -21.39 -14.77
N ILE A 316 17.85 -22.07 -15.40
CA ILE A 316 16.76 -22.76 -14.72
C ILE A 316 17.30 -24.05 -14.12
N GLU A 317 17.32 -24.12 -12.80
CA GLU A 317 17.76 -25.30 -12.05
C GLU A 317 16.60 -26.30 -11.87
N ASP A 318 15.38 -25.79 -11.67
CA ASP A 318 14.17 -26.61 -11.47
C ASP A 318 12.90 -25.82 -11.81
N ILE A 319 11.77 -26.53 -11.95
CA ILE A 319 10.44 -25.94 -12.07
C ILE A 319 9.54 -26.53 -11.00
N VAL A 320 9.17 -25.72 -10.03
CA VAL A 320 8.32 -26.11 -8.90
C VAL A 320 6.89 -25.66 -9.14
N ILE A 321 5.93 -26.55 -8.85
CA ILE A 321 4.52 -26.27 -9.04
C ILE A 321 3.89 -25.94 -7.70
N GLN A 322 3.30 -24.76 -7.61
CA GLN A 322 2.51 -24.32 -6.48
C GLN A 322 1.01 -24.55 -6.76
N VAL A 323 0.30 -25.16 -5.80
CA VAL A 323 -1.14 -25.31 -5.89
C VAL A 323 -1.82 -24.20 -5.09
N GLY A 324 -2.59 -23.37 -5.79
CA GLY A 324 -3.34 -22.26 -5.18
C GLY A 324 -4.58 -22.72 -4.40
N ARG A 325 -5.18 -21.83 -3.63
CA ARG A 325 -6.43 -22.12 -2.86
C ARG A 325 -7.59 -22.58 -3.75
N THR A 326 -7.62 -22.11 -5.00
CA THR A 326 -8.62 -22.49 -6.00
C THR A 326 -8.23 -23.74 -6.79
N GLY A 327 -7.17 -24.43 -6.39
CA GLY A 327 -6.65 -25.60 -7.07
C GLY A 327 -5.76 -25.27 -8.28
N VAL A 328 -5.59 -24.02 -8.68
CA VAL A 328 -4.76 -23.64 -9.84
C VAL A 328 -3.31 -24.05 -9.61
N LEU A 329 -2.74 -24.76 -10.58
CA LEU A 329 -1.32 -25.09 -10.63
C LEU A 329 -0.54 -23.91 -11.24
N THR A 330 0.31 -23.30 -10.45
CA THR A 330 1.15 -22.17 -10.87
C THR A 330 2.60 -22.63 -10.92
N PRO A 331 3.20 -22.75 -12.12
CA PRO A 331 4.60 -23.10 -12.25
C PRO A 331 5.50 -21.91 -11.91
N LYS A 332 6.61 -22.21 -11.23
CA LYS A 332 7.63 -21.25 -10.80
C LYS A 332 9.00 -21.85 -11.14
N ALA A 333 9.78 -21.14 -11.93
CA ALA A 333 11.16 -21.52 -12.16
C ALA A 333 12.02 -21.22 -10.93
N VAL A 334 12.77 -22.19 -10.48
CA VAL A 334 13.91 -22.02 -9.57
C VAL A 334 15.13 -21.76 -10.46
N VAL A 335 15.80 -20.65 -10.23
CA VAL A 335 16.93 -20.22 -11.07
C VAL A 335 18.20 -20.07 -10.24
N ALA A 336 19.35 -20.27 -10.88
CA ALA A 336 20.63 -19.97 -10.27
C ALA A 336 20.63 -18.53 -9.73
N PRO A 337 21.11 -18.30 -8.49
CA PRO A 337 21.02 -16.98 -7.86
C PRO A 337 21.66 -15.90 -8.72
N VAL A 338 20.90 -14.87 -9.07
CA VAL A 338 21.35 -13.76 -9.87
C VAL A 338 20.93 -12.43 -9.25
N ARG A 339 21.86 -11.48 -9.22
CA ARG A 339 21.57 -10.14 -8.70
C ARG A 339 20.86 -9.31 -9.77
N LEU A 340 19.63 -8.88 -9.46
CA LEU A 340 18.74 -8.16 -10.38
C LEU A 340 18.02 -7.04 -9.62
N ALA A 341 18.19 -5.81 -10.08
CA ALA A 341 17.61 -4.62 -9.48
C ALA A 341 17.75 -4.60 -7.94
N GLY A 342 19.00 -4.69 -7.46
CA GLY A 342 19.35 -4.58 -6.04
C GLY A 342 19.06 -5.80 -5.16
N THR A 343 18.36 -6.84 -5.67
CA THR A 343 18.04 -8.05 -4.90
C THR A 343 18.60 -9.31 -5.56
N THR A 344 18.81 -10.36 -4.77
CA THR A 344 19.16 -11.68 -5.30
C THR A 344 17.87 -12.42 -5.67
N VAL A 345 17.72 -12.76 -6.93
CA VAL A 345 16.58 -13.51 -7.48
C VAL A 345 16.98 -14.98 -7.60
N THR A 346 16.17 -15.85 -6.99
CA THR A 346 16.29 -17.31 -7.07
C THR A 346 15.04 -17.96 -7.65
N ASN A 347 14.01 -17.19 -7.93
CA ASN A 347 12.75 -17.69 -8.46
C ASN A 347 12.16 -16.70 -9.46
N ALA A 348 11.54 -17.21 -10.54
CA ALA A 348 10.83 -16.41 -11.52
C ALA A 348 9.47 -17.04 -11.86
N THR A 349 8.45 -16.24 -12.16
CA THR A 349 7.16 -16.80 -12.56
C THR A 349 7.20 -17.38 -13.98
N LEU A 350 6.48 -18.48 -14.17
CA LEU A 350 6.20 -19.08 -15.47
C LEU A 350 4.70 -19.02 -15.84
N HIS A 351 3.92 -18.30 -15.04
CA HIS A 351 2.50 -18.06 -15.22
C HIS A 351 1.62 -19.31 -15.37
N ASN A 352 1.72 -20.04 -16.49
CA ASN A 352 0.91 -21.22 -16.80
C ASN A 352 1.60 -22.10 -17.86
N GLN A 353 0.97 -23.24 -18.23
CA GLN A 353 1.50 -24.15 -19.23
C GLN A 353 1.65 -23.49 -20.61
N ASP A 354 0.71 -22.63 -21.01
CA ASP A 354 0.75 -21.98 -22.33
C ASP A 354 1.96 -21.04 -22.46
N PHE A 355 2.31 -20.38 -21.36
CA PHE A 355 3.52 -19.53 -21.31
C PHE A 355 4.79 -20.37 -21.45
N ILE A 356 4.88 -21.50 -20.73
CA ILE A 356 6.00 -22.45 -20.84
C ILE A 356 6.12 -22.97 -22.29
N SER A 357 5.01 -23.40 -22.88
CA SER A 357 4.97 -23.94 -24.24
C SER A 357 5.33 -22.91 -25.31
N ARG A 358 4.85 -21.66 -25.14
CA ARG A 358 5.14 -20.56 -26.07
C ARG A 358 6.62 -20.19 -26.10
N LEU A 359 7.29 -20.20 -24.95
CA LEU A 359 8.71 -19.89 -24.84
C LEU A 359 9.60 -21.14 -24.97
N ASP A 360 9.01 -22.33 -25.03
CA ASP A 360 9.70 -23.63 -24.99
C ASP A 360 10.73 -23.71 -23.86
N VAL A 361 10.28 -23.30 -22.63
CA VAL A 361 11.12 -23.28 -21.43
C VAL A 361 11.40 -24.69 -20.94
N ARG A 362 12.65 -25.02 -20.65
CA ARG A 362 13.10 -26.33 -20.16
C ARG A 362 14.03 -26.17 -18.96
N ILE A 363 14.08 -27.19 -18.11
CA ILE A 363 15.06 -27.24 -17.02
C ILE A 363 16.46 -27.35 -17.66
N GLY A 364 17.40 -26.56 -17.16
CA GLY A 364 18.76 -26.41 -17.70
C GLY A 364 18.92 -25.27 -18.71
N ASP A 365 17.84 -24.65 -19.16
CA ASP A 365 17.92 -23.52 -20.10
C ASP A 365 18.56 -22.29 -19.47
N THR A 366 19.37 -21.59 -20.24
CA THR A 366 19.74 -20.20 -19.93
C THR A 366 18.62 -19.30 -20.35
N VAL A 367 18.08 -18.52 -19.40
CA VAL A 367 16.94 -17.62 -19.61
C VAL A 367 17.28 -16.18 -19.29
N ARG A 368 16.62 -15.25 -19.97
CA ARG A 368 16.65 -13.83 -19.64
C ARG A 368 15.50 -13.53 -18.71
N ILE A 369 15.81 -12.87 -17.59
CA ILE A 369 14.82 -12.48 -16.57
C ILE A 369 14.84 -10.98 -16.36
N ARG A 370 13.68 -10.43 -16.00
CA ARG A 370 13.49 -9.07 -15.49
C ARG A 370 12.51 -9.08 -14.34
N LYS A 371 12.36 -7.96 -13.65
CA LYS A 371 11.26 -7.76 -12.69
C LYS A 371 10.10 -7.04 -13.39
N ALA A 372 8.95 -7.69 -13.49
CA ALA A 372 7.72 -7.06 -13.92
C ALA A 372 7.22 -6.10 -12.82
N GLY A 373 6.91 -4.86 -13.21
CA GLY A 373 6.48 -3.83 -12.26
C GLY A 373 7.47 -3.58 -11.11
N GLU A 374 8.78 -3.80 -11.36
CA GLU A 374 9.89 -3.64 -10.39
C GLU A 374 9.85 -4.63 -9.21
N ILE A 375 8.89 -5.55 -9.17
CA ILE A 375 8.64 -6.44 -8.03
C ILE A 375 8.79 -7.92 -8.40
N ILE A 376 8.07 -8.39 -9.42
CA ILE A 376 7.91 -9.82 -9.72
C ILE A 376 8.92 -10.28 -10.79
N PRO A 377 9.87 -11.18 -10.44
CA PRO A 377 10.76 -11.74 -11.45
C PRO A 377 9.97 -12.59 -12.45
N GLU A 378 10.17 -12.33 -13.74
CA GLU A 378 9.56 -13.06 -14.85
C GLU A 378 10.60 -13.45 -15.91
N ILE A 379 10.34 -14.53 -16.63
CA ILE A 379 11.18 -14.98 -17.74
C ILE A 379 10.74 -14.28 -19.02
N LEU A 380 11.68 -13.64 -19.72
CA LEU A 380 11.42 -12.97 -21.00
C LEU A 380 11.58 -13.89 -22.19
N GLY A 381 12.48 -14.87 -22.08
CA GLY A 381 12.79 -15.79 -23.17
C GLY A 381 13.99 -16.66 -22.86
N VAL A 382 14.20 -17.65 -23.70
CA VAL A 382 15.26 -18.64 -23.62
C VAL A 382 16.38 -18.27 -24.58
N ASP A 383 17.65 -18.44 -24.18
CA ASP A 383 18.82 -18.37 -25.02
C ASP A 383 19.08 -19.76 -25.61
N LEU A 384 18.47 -20.01 -26.77
CA LEU A 384 18.57 -21.32 -27.46
C LEU A 384 19.99 -21.70 -27.83
N SER A 385 20.91 -20.72 -28.00
CA SER A 385 22.32 -20.99 -28.33
C SER A 385 23.08 -21.65 -27.17
N LYS A 386 22.54 -21.53 -25.94
CA LYS A 386 23.14 -22.10 -24.72
C LYS A 386 22.35 -23.29 -24.18
N ARG A 387 21.36 -23.77 -24.91
CA ARG A 387 20.54 -24.91 -24.49
C ARG A 387 21.34 -26.18 -24.42
N PRO A 388 21.34 -26.92 -23.31
CA PRO A 388 21.96 -28.25 -23.24
C PRO A 388 21.28 -29.25 -24.17
N GLU A 389 22.04 -30.15 -24.79
CA GLU A 389 21.55 -31.12 -25.83
C GLU A 389 20.46 -32.08 -25.30
N ASN A 390 20.46 -32.40 -24.01
CA ASN A 390 19.57 -33.42 -23.41
C ASN A 390 18.35 -32.85 -22.70
N THR A 391 17.95 -31.59 -22.93
CA THR A 391 16.77 -30.98 -22.29
C THR A 391 15.49 -31.50 -22.94
N LYS A 392 14.46 -31.72 -22.10
CA LYS A 392 13.13 -32.15 -22.54
C LYS A 392 12.11 -31.03 -22.39
N PRO A 393 11.11 -30.93 -23.30
CA PRO A 393 9.97 -30.03 -23.09
C PRO A 393 9.33 -30.29 -21.72
N TYR A 394 8.95 -29.19 -21.03
CA TYR A 394 8.35 -29.29 -19.71
C TYR A 394 6.83 -29.17 -19.80
N PHE A 395 6.13 -30.10 -19.14
CA PHE A 395 4.69 -30.09 -19.02
C PHE A 395 4.31 -30.16 -17.53
N LEU A 396 3.26 -29.44 -17.16
CA LEU A 396 2.69 -29.58 -15.84
C LEU A 396 2.10 -30.99 -15.70
N PRO A 397 2.16 -31.58 -14.49
CA PRO A 397 1.66 -32.94 -14.28
C PRO A 397 0.14 -33.01 -14.43
N ASP A 398 -0.34 -34.16 -14.87
CA ASP A 398 -1.76 -34.54 -14.92
C ASP A 398 -2.32 -34.93 -13.55
N ARG A 399 -1.46 -35.04 -12.54
CA ARG A 399 -1.82 -35.30 -11.14
C ARG A 399 -1.26 -34.21 -10.22
N CYS A 400 -2.09 -33.80 -9.27
CA CYS A 400 -1.71 -32.80 -8.28
C CYS A 400 -0.49 -33.25 -7.47
N PRO A 401 0.60 -32.45 -7.40
CA PRO A 401 1.81 -32.83 -6.66
C PRO A 401 1.59 -32.93 -5.16
N VAL A 402 0.47 -32.40 -4.63
CA VAL A 402 0.18 -32.35 -3.20
C VAL A 402 -0.75 -33.47 -2.76
N CYS A 403 -1.80 -33.79 -3.53
CA CYS A 403 -2.81 -34.78 -3.11
C CYS A 403 -2.97 -35.94 -4.09
N GLY A 404 -2.29 -35.94 -5.23
CA GLY A 404 -2.40 -37.02 -6.24
C GLY A 404 -3.70 -37.05 -7.05
N ALA A 405 -4.65 -36.14 -6.78
CA ALA A 405 -5.90 -36.06 -7.54
C ALA A 405 -5.64 -35.61 -8.99
N GLU A 406 -6.56 -35.91 -9.88
CA GLU A 406 -6.52 -35.52 -11.26
C GLU A 406 -6.44 -33.98 -11.43
N VAL A 407 -5.69 -33.54 -12.44
CA VAL A 407 -5.59 -32.13 -12.81
C VAL A 407 -6.29 -31.94 -14.14
N VAL A 408 -7.25 -31.02 -14.19
CA VAL A 408 -8.02 -30.71 -15.41
C VAL A 408 -7.74 -29.28 -15.86
N ARG A 409 -7.92 -29.04 -17.15
CA ARG A 409 -7.84 -27.70 -17.72
C ARG A 409 -9.20 -27.01 -17.59
N ASP A 410 -9.23 -25.73 -17.19
CA ASP A 410 -10.46 -24.93 -17.18
C ASP A 410 -11.00 -24.84 -18.63
N GLU A 411 -12.31 -25.00 -18.83
CA GLU A 411 -12.95 -25.02 -20.16
C GLU A 411 -12.68 -23.71 -20.95
N ASP A 412 -12.65 -22.57 -20.28
CA ASP A 412 -12.45 -21.25 -20.88
C ASP A 412 -11.08 -20.63 -20.52
N GLY A 413 -10.10 -21.40 -20.05
CA GLY A 413 -8.90 -20.84 -19.44
C GLY A 413 -7.58 -21.51 -19.75
N ALA A 414 -6.51 -20.74 -19.54
CA ALA A 414 -5.13 -21.19 -19.65
C ALA A 414 -4.62 -21.92 -18.40
N PHE A 415 -5.50 -22.19 -17.40
CA PHE A 415 -5.08 -22.73 -16.11
C PHE A 415 -5.40 -24.23 -15.99
N LEU A 416 -4.44 -24.95 -15.43
CA LEU A 416 -4.59 -26.32 -14.96
C LEU A 416 -4.97 -26.31 -13.47
N ARG A 417 -5.90 -27.18 -13.08
CA ARG A 417 -6.52 -27.14 -11.75
C ARG A 417 -6.63 -28.52 -11.13
N CYS A 418 -6.22 -28.63 -9.88
CA CYS A 418 -6.46 -29.81 -9.05
C CYS A 418 -7.95 -29.95 -8.73
N THR A 419 -8.54 -31.11 -8.97
CA THR A 419 -9.94 -31.45 -8.68
C THR A 419 -10.15 -32.01 -7.27
N GLY A 420 -9.08 -32.24 -6.52
CA GLY A 420 -9.15 -32.84 -5.17
C GLY A 420 -9.79 -31.92 -4.15
N ALA A 421 -11.02 -32.22 -3.72
CA ALA A 421 -11.79 -31.48 -2.72
C ALA A 421 -11.08 -31.41 -1.34
N GLU A 422 -10.33 -32.44 -0.98
CA GLU A 422 -9.58 -32.54 0.27
C GLU A 422 -8.06 -32.28 0.07
N CYS A 423 -7.69 -31.55 -0.98
CA CYS A 423 -6.29 -31.25 -1.24
C CYS A 423 -5.68 -30.42 -0.10
N PRO A 424 -4.63 -30.92 0.60
CA PRO A 424 -4.02 -30.19 1.72
C PRO A 424 -3.55 -28.79 1.37
N ALA A 425 -3.07 -28.55 0.14
CA ALA A 425 -2.65 -27.22 -0.29
C ALA A 425 -3.82 -26.24 -0.45
N GLN A 426 -4.98 -26.75 -0.86
CA GLN A 426 -6.21 -25.95 -0.93
C GLN A 426 -6.77 -25.75 0.47
N LEU A 427 -6.73 -26.79 1.33
CA LEU A 427 -7.23 -26.74 2.70
C LEU A 427 -6.49 -25.67 3.51
N SER A 428 -5.17 -25.66 3.51
CA SER A 428 -4.38 -24.64 4.23
C SER A 428 -4.76 -23.22 3.82
N ARG A 429 -4.88 -22.97 2.51
CA ARG A 429 -5.24 -21.64 1.99
C ARG A 429 -6.71 -21.29 2.19
N ASN A 430 -7.61 -22.27 2.10
CA ASN A 430 -9.03 -22.08 2.39
C ASN A 430 -9.23 -21.71 3.86
N ILE A 431 -8.54 -22.38 4.77
CA ILE A 431 -8.57 -22.05 6.20
C ILE A 431 -7.93 -20.69 6.45
N ALA A 432 -6.77 -20.38 5.85
CA ALA A 432 -6.13 -19.08 5.99
C ALA A 432 -7.03 -17.94 5.46
N HIS A 433 -7.78 -18.17 4.37
CA HIS A 433 -8.79 -17.24 3.90
C HIS A 433 -9.94 -17.09 4.88
N PHE A 434 -10.49 -18.23 5.37
CA PHE A 434 -11.61 -18.26 6.30
C PHE A 434 -11.32 -17.47 7.59
N VAL A 435 -10.09 -17.56 8.12
CA VAL A 435 -9.68 -16.87 9.36
C VAL A 435 -9.18 -15.44 9.15
N SER A 436 -9.04 -15.00 7.89
CA SER A 436 -8.48 -13.70 7.57
C SER A 436 -9.30 -12.54 8.13
N ARG A 437 -8.66 -11.34 8.22
CA ARG A 437 -9.24 -10.11 8.76
C ARG A 437 -10.57 -9.73 8.10
N ASP A 438 -10.69 -9.88 6.78
CA ASP A 438 -11.90 -9.53 6.03
C ASP A 438 -12.97 -10.61 6.08
N ALA A 439 -12.62 -11.82 6.51
CA ALA A 439 -13.51 -12.97 6.70
C ALA A 439 -13.93 -13.09 8.19
N MET A 440 -13.64 -14.20 8.84
CA MET A 440 -14.05 -14.45 10.25
C MET A 440 -13.18 -13.72 11.28
N ASP A 441 -12.05 -13.13 10.88
CA ASP A 441 -11.17 -12.29 11.70
C ASP A 441 -10.69 -12.97 13.00
N ILE A 442 -10.10 -14.15 12.84
CA ILE A 442 -9.59 -14.93 13.97
C ILE A 442 -8.12 -14.57 14.21
N ASP A 443 -7.90 -13.58 15.09
CA ASP A 443 -6.54 -13.14 15.43
C ASP A 443 -5.74 -14.26 16.10
N GLY A 444 -4.46 -14.34 15.76
CA GLY A 444 -3.54 -15.38 16.25
C GLY A 444 -3.54 -16.68 15.44
N LEU A 445 -4.43 -16.85 14.45
CA LEU A 445 -4.46 -18.02 13.57
C LEU A 445 -3.78 -17.74 12.23
N GLY A 446 -2.51 -17.35 12.26
CA GLY A 446 -1.71 -17.11 11.07
C GLY A 446 -1.40 -18.41 10.29
N SER A 447 -0.90 -18.27 9.03
CA SER A 447 -0.64 -19.39 8.11
C SER A 447 0.26 -20.48 8.70
N ALA A 448 1.28 -20.12 9.47
CA ALA A 448 2.17 -21.11 10.11
C ALA A 448 1.45 -21.98 11.14
N ILE A 449 0.52 -21.40 11.90
CA ILE A 449 -0.28 -22.16 12.89
C ILE A 449 -1.31 -23.04 12.18
N VAL A 450 -1.94 -22.53 11.13
CA VAL A 450 -2.85 -23.31 10.27
C VAL A 450 -2.14 -24.53 9.70
N GLU A 451 -0.95 -24.36 9.14
CA GLU A 451 -0.13 -25.45 8.61
C GLU A 451 0.23 -26.48 9.71
N SER A 452 0.58 -26.00 10.90
CA SER A 452 0.86 -26.88 12.05
C SER A 452 -0.37 -27.69 12.46
N LEU A 453 -1.54 -27.07 12.56
CA LEU A 453 -2.80 -27.75 12.90
C LEU A 453 -3.19 -28.80 11.85
N ILE A 454 -3.01 -28.49 10.56
CA ILE A 454 -3.27 -29.43 9.45
C ILE A 454 -2.29 -30.61 9.50
N SER A 455 -0.99 -30.35 9.70
CA SER A 455 0.05 -31.40 9.76
C SER A 455 -0.14 -32.33 10.92
N GLN A 456 -0.65 -31.85 12.05
CA GLN A 456 -1.02 -32.64 13.23
C GLN A 456 -2.41 -33.30 13.10
N LYS A 457 -3.10 -33.08 11.97
CA LYS A 457 -4.45 -33.61 11.68
C LYS A 457 -5.52 -33.14 12.66
N LEU A 458 -5.31 -32.02 13.35
CA LEU A 458 -6.27 -31.43 14.28
C LEU A 458 -7.40 -30.71 13.53
N ILE A 459 -7.14 -30.20 12.34
CA ILE A 459 -8.16 -29.57 11.49
C ILE A 459 -8.12 -30.16 10.08
N LYS A 460 -9.30 -30.44 9.50
CA LYS A 460 -9.50 -30.92 8.13
C LYS A 460 -10.52 -30.09 7.36
N SER A 461 -11.18 -29.15 8.04
CA SER A 461 -12.13 -28.20 7.47
C SER A 461 -12.13 -26.91 8.29
N PRO A 462 -12.62 -25.80 7.75
CA PRO A 462 -12.77 -24.55 8.52
C PRO A 462 -13.65 -24.72 9.78
N ALA A 463 -14.62 -25.62 9.77
CA ALA A 463 -15.48 -25.90 10.93
C ALA A 463 -14.70 -26.48 12.11
N ASP A 464 -13.65 -27.28 11.87
CA ASP A 464 -12.85 -27.91 12.93
C ASP A 464 -12.19 -26.88 13.86
N ILE A 465 -11.95 -25.67 13.40
CA ILE A 465 -11.37 -24.58 14.19
C ILE A 465 -12.21 -24.33 15.46
N TYR A 466 -13.53 -24.44 15.35
CA TYR A 466 -14.45 -24.13 16.44
C TYR A 466 -14.59 -25.27 17.46
N TYR A 467 -14.00 -26.41 17.19
CA TYR A 467 -13.97 -27.57 18.07
C TYR A 467 -12.61 -27.79 18.74
N LEU A 468 -11.61 -26.92 18.45
CA LEU A 468 -10.29 -27.00 19.07
C LEU A 468 -10.38 -26.77 20.58
N THR A 469 -9.67 -27.60 21.35
CA THR A 469 -9.58 -27.50 22.81
C THR A 469 -8.28 -26.84 23.25
N LEU A 470 -8.27 -26.35 24.49
CA LEU A 470 -7.07 -25.76 25.10
C LEU A 470 -5.91 -26.77 25.14
N GLU A 471 -6.18 -28.01 25.38
CA GLU A 471 -5.18 -29.07 25.47
C GLU A 471 -4.49 -29.31 24.13
N GLU A 472 -5.28 -29.43 23.04
CA GLU A 472 -4.77 -29.63 21.67
C GLU A 472 -3.86 -28.49 21.18
N ILE A 473 -4.22 -27.24 21.49
CA ILE A 473 -3.46 -26.09 20.96
C ILE A 473 -2.36 -25.59 21.88
N SER A 474 -2.34 -25.98 23.16
CA SER A 474 -1.30 -25.52 24.12
C SER A 474 0.11 -25.93 23.70
N GLY A 475 0.26 -27.03 22.97
CA GLY A 475 1.54 -27.52 22.47
C GLY A 475 2.11 -26.76 21.27
N LEU A 476 1.35 -25.85 20.67
CA LEU A 476 1.77 -25.10 19.49
C LEU A 476 2.76 -23.95 19.81
N TRP A 477 2.83 -23.52 21.05
CA TRP A 477 3.70 -22.41 21.46
C TRP A 477 4.62 -22.77 22.61
N LYS A 478 5.88 -22.28 22.52
CA LYS A 478 6.84 -22.35 23.63
C LYS A 478 6.40 -21.53 24.85
N SER A 479 5.55 -20.51 24.65
CA SER A 479 5.03 -19.59 25.67
C SER A 479 3.83 -20.12 26.47
N GLY A 480 3.42 -21.37 26.25
CA GLY A 480 2.40 -22.07 27.04
C GLY A 480 0.97 -21.62 26.82
N THR A 481 0.15 -21.79 27.85
CA THR A 481 -1.33 -21.70 27.82
C THR A 481 -1.90 -20.29 27.56
N THR A 482 -1.13 -19.21 27.74
CA THR A 482 -1.62 -17.82 27.58
C THR A 482 -1.95 -17.50 26.11
N ALA A 483 -1.10 -17.89 25.17
CA ALA A 483 -1.35 -17.69 23.73
C ALA A 483 -2.52 -18.56 23.25
N ALA A 484 -2.57 -19.80 23.73
CA ALA A 484 -3.68 -20.71 23.45
C ALA A 484 -5.04 -20.17 23.93
N LYS A 485 -5.10 -19.62 25.14
CA LYS A 485 -6.33 -18.98 25.68
C LYS A 485 -6.76 -17.77 24.87
N LYS A 486 -5.80 -16.93 24.42
CA LYS A 486 -6.11 -15.78 23.55
C LYS A 486 -6.68 -16.24 22.20
N LEU A 487 -6.10 -17.27 21.61
CA LEU A 487 -6.62 -17.81 20.36
C LEU A 487 -8.04 -18.39 20.53
N LEU A 488 -8.31 -19.17 21.57
CA LEU A 488 -9.67 -19.69 21.83
C LEU A 488 -10.68 -18.56 22.04
N ALA A 489 -10.29 -17.49 22.73
CA ALA A 489 -11.14 -16.31 22.88
C ALA A 489 -11.43 -15.62 21.54
N ALA A 490 -10.43 -15.52 20.64
CA ALA A 490 -10.63 -14.98 19.30
C ALA A 490 -11.52 -15.88 18.44
N ILE A 491 -11.36 -17.20 18.52
CA ILE A 491 -12.23 -18.18 17.86
C ILE A 491 -13.68 -18.01 18.34
N ASP A 492 -13.90 -17.91 19.65
CA ASP A 492 -15.25 -17.77 20.21
C ASP A 492 -15.87 -16.41 19.83
N ALA A 493 -15.12 -15.33 19.88
CA ALA A 493 -15.57 -14.01 19.44
C ALA A 493 -15.97 -14.00 17.95
N SER A 494 -15.26 -14.74 17.10
CA SER A 494 -15.55 -14.81 15.66
C SER A 494 -16.91 -15.41 15.33
N LYS A 495 -17.50 -16.23 16.22
CA LYS A 495 -18.84 -16.79 16.04
C LYS A 495 -19.92 -15.72 15.90
N GLN A 496 -19.66 -14.51 16.43
CA GLN A 496 -20.59 -13.39 16.39
C GLN A 496 -20.39 -12.49 15.17
N GLN A 497 -19.51 -12.83 14.22
CA GLN A 497 -19.34 -12.07 12.98
C GLN A 497 -20.64 -12.03 12.17
N ASP A 498 -20.79 -10.97 11.35
CA ASP A 498 -21.96 -10.80 10.50
C ASP A 498 -22.02 -11.85 9.40
N LEU A 499 -23.25 -12.24 8.97
CA LEU A 499 -23.47 -13.19 7.89
C LEU A 499 -22.68 -12.87 6.63
N SER A 500 -22.54 -11.60 6.26
CA SER A 500 -21.79 -11.16 5.08
C SER A 500 -20.34 -11.60 5.11
N ARG A 501 -19.72 -11.60 6.29
CA ARG A 501 -18.34 -12.04 6.50
C ARG A 501 -18.22 -13.55 6.41
N LEU A 502 -19.20 -14.28 6.95
CA LEU A 502 -19.27 -15.74 6.81
C LEU A 502 -19.43 -16.16 5.35
N ILE A 503 -20.32 -15.53 4.58
CA ILE A 503 -20.48 -15.79 3.14
C ILE A 503 -19.14 -15.59 2.39
N TYR A 504 -18.43 -14.51 2.68
CA TYR A 504 -17.11 -14.28 2.10
C TYR A 504 -16.08 -15.33 2.56
N ALA A 505 -16.12 -15.71 3.85
CA ALA A 505 -15.21 -16.69 4.43
C ALA A 505 -15.34 -18.09 3.81
N LEU A 506 -16.54 -18.46 3.34
CA LEU A 506 -16.77 -19.74 2.64
C LEU A 506 -15.96 -19.88 1.35
N GLY A 507 -15.42 -18.79 0.81
CA GLY A 507 -14.53 -18.81 -0.34
C GLY A 507 -15.20 -19.23 -1.65
N ILE A 508 -16.51 -19.01 -1.77
CA ILE A 508 -17.29 -19.30 -2.98
C ILE A 508 -16.67 -18.50 -4.16
N ARG A 509 -16.50 -19.18 -5.28
CA ARG A 509 -15.87 -18.57 -6.46
C ARG A 509 -16.61 -17.30 -6.88
N GLN A 510 -15.89 -16.24 -7.20
CA GLN A 510 -16.40 -14.91 -7.58
C GLN A 510 -17.17 -14.15 -6.48
N VAL A 511 -17.25 -14.67 -5.28
CA VAL A 511 -17.85 -13.98 -4.14
C VAL A 511 -16.75 -13.26 -3.36
N GLY A 512 -16.67 -11.92 -3.55
CA GLY A 512 -15.81 -11.03 -2.79
C GLY A 512 -16.51 -10.43 -1.57
N VAL A 513 -15.82 -9.60 -0.80
CA VAL A 513 -16.38 -8.93 0.40
C VAL A 513 -17.67 -8.16 0.05
N LYS A 514 -17.67 -7.41 -1.07
CA LYS A 514 -18.83 -6.63 -1.52
C LYS A 514 -20.00 -7.53 -1.88
N THR A 515 -19.76 -8.60 -2.64
CA THR A 515 -20.79 -9.58 -3.03
C THR A 515 -21.36 -10.28 -1.80
N GLY A 516 -20.52 -10.63 -0.82
CA GLY A 516 -20.96 -11.20 0.46
C GLY A 516 -21.94 -10.27 1.20
N LYS A 517 -21.65 -8.97 1.23
CA LYS A 517 -22.56 -7.96 1.82
C LYS A 517 -23.88 -7.85 1.06
N SER A 518 -23.83 -7.81 -0.29
CA SER A 518 -25.04 -7.75 -1.11
C SER A 518 -25.94 -8.97 -0.92
N LEU A 519 -25.36 -10.18 -0.85
CA LEU A 519 -26.08 -11.42 -0.60
C LEU A 519 -26.69 -11.46 0.81
N ALA A 520 -25.94 -11.11 1.83
CA ALA A 520 -26.42 -11.06 3.21
C ALA A 520 -27.61 -10.08 3.35
N ALA A 521 -27.49 -8.91 2.74
CA ALA A 521 -28.55 -7.89 2.76
C ALA A 521 -29.81 -8.35 1.98
N ALA A 522 -29.64 -9.03 0.86
CA ALA A 522 -30.76 -9.46 0.01
C ALA A 522 -31.55 -10.64 0.61
N PHE A 523 -30.84 -11.60 1.23
CA PHE A 523 -31.47 -12.82 1.72
C PHE A 523 -31.69 -12.85 3.24
N GLY A 524 -31.04 -12.00 4.01
CA GLY A 524 -31.21 -11.87 5.45
C GLY A 524 -30.65 -13.02 6.28
N SER A 525 -30.68 -14.25 5.78
CA SER A 525 -30.18 -15.44 6.48
C SER A 525 -29.44 -16.39 5.54
N MET A 526 -28.59 -17.24 6.10
CA MET A 526 -27.90 -18.30 5.35
C MET A 526 -28.90 -19.30 4.75
N ASP A 527 -29.97 -19.62 5.46
CA ASP A 527 -30.99 -20.57 4.99
C ASP A 527 -31.72 -20.04 3.74
N ALA A 528 -32.15 -18.77 3.76
CA ALA A 528 -32.76 -18.14 2.60
C ALA A 528 -31.80 -18.09 1.40
N LEU A 529 -30.51 -17.86 1.64
CA LEU A 529 -29.50 -17.87 0.59
C LEU A 529 -29.27 -19.28 0.01
N MET A 530 -29.27 -20.31 0.84
CA MET A 530 -29.11 -21.69 0.40
C MET A 530 -30.32 -22.19 -0.46
N GLU A 531 -31.52 -21.69 -0.18
CA GLU A 531 -32.77 -22.04 -0.90
C GLU A 531 -32.98 -21.18 -2.15
N ALA A 532 -32.17 -20.13 -2.35
CA ALA A 532 -32.35 -19.19 -3.44
C ALA A 532 -32.29 -19.85 -4.81
N SER A 533 -33.18 -19.42 -5.72
CA SER A 533 -33.13 -19.80 -7.13
C SER A 533 -32.07 -18.99 -7.90
N LEU A 534 -31.69 -19.46 -9.09
CA LEU A 534 -30.76 -18.72 -9.98
C LEU A 534 -31.27 -17.34 -10.32
N GLU A 535 -32.59 -17.22 -10.57
CA GLU A 535 -33.23 -15.94 -10.90
C GLU A 535 -33.15 -14.98 -9.70
N ALA A 536 -33.39 -15.47 -8.47
CA ALA A 536 -33.29 -14.66 -7.26
C ALA A 536 -31.84 -14.19 -7.00
N LEU A 537 -30.87 -15.06 -7.24
CA LEU A 537 -29.44 -14.72 -7.12
C LEU A 537 -29.03 -13.67 -8.19
N THR A 538 -29.46 -13.81 -9.43
CA THR A 538 -29.14 -12.88 -10.52
C THR A 538 -29.82 -11.53 -10.34
N ALA A 539 -30.95 -11.47 -9.63
CA ALA A 539 -31.66 -10.24 -9.31
C ALA A 539 -30.92 -9.36 -8.27
N VAL A 540 -29.94 -9.93 -7.53
CA VAL A 540 -29.14 -9.16 -6.56
C VAL A 540 -28.18 -8.21 -7.32
N PRO A 541 -28.12 -6.93 -6.96
CA PRO A 541 -27.20 -5.97 -7.61
C PRO A 541 -25.74 -6.44 -7.61
N ASP A 542 -25.06 -6.21 -8.72
CA ASP A 542 -23.64 -6.60 -8.95
C ASP A 542 -23.40 -8.13 -9.03
N ILE A 543 -24.45 -8.97 -9.13
CA ILE A 543 -24.32 -10.42 -9.34
C ILE A 543 -24.78 -10.77 -10.77
N GLY A 544 -23.80 -11.18 -11.60
CA GLY A 544 -24.07 -11.68 -12.95
C GLY A 544 -24.34 -13.20 -12.96
N GLU A 545 -24.78 -13.71 -14.11
CA GLU A 545 -25.14 -15.13 -14.31
C GLU A 545 -24.05 -16.11 -13.84
N ILE A 546 -22.77 -15.84 -14.18
CA ILE A 546 -21.64 -16.69 -13.82
C ILE A 546 -21.45 -16.76 -12.29
N THR A 547 -21.61 -15.63 -11.60
CA THR A 547 -21.50 -15.59 -10.14
C THR A 547 -22.69 -16.28 -9.48
N ALA A 548 -23.90 -16.02 -9.98
CA ALA A 548 -25.13 -16.69 -9.51
C ALA A 548 -25.03 -18.21 -9.65
N GLN A 549 -24.57 -18.70 -10.79
CA GLN A 549 -24.35 -20.12 -11.05
C GLN A 549 -23.35 -20.72 -10.05
N SER A 550 -22.23 -20.04 -9.84
CA SER A 550 -21.18 -20.48 -8.90
C SER A 550 -21.71 -20.60 -7.46
N ILE A 551 -22.54 -19.64 -7.02
CA ILE A 551 -23.18 -19.67 -5.69
C ILE A 551 -24.17 -20.81 -5.60
N TYR A 552 -25.05 -20.93 -6.60
CA TYR A 552 -26.08 -21.96 -6.67
C TYR A 552 -25.53 -23.38 -6.61
N GLU A 553 -24.50 -23.66 -7.41
CA GLU A 553 -23.83 -24.97 -7.44
C GLU A 553 -23.09 -25.25 -6.13
N TRP A 554 -22.40 -24.25 -5.56
CA TRP A 554 -21.65 -24.43 -4.32
C TRP A 554 -22.54 -24.89 -3.16
N PHE A 555 -23.71 -24.29 -2.98
CA PHE A 555 -24.65 -24.67 -1.91
C PHE A 555 -25.29 -26.03 -2.11
N ARG A 556 -25.27 -26.60 -3.30
CA ARG A 556 -25.86 -27.94 -3.59
C ARG A 556 -24.87 -29.09 -3.48
N GLN A 557 -23.60 -28.78 -3.25
CA GLN A 557 -22.58 -29.79 -3.01
C GLN A 557 -22.73 -30.36 -1.59
N ASP A 558 -22.71 -31.70 -1.44
CA ASP A 558 -22.82 -32.39 -0.13
C ASP A 558 -21.76 -31.90 0.87
N GLN A 559 -20.52 -31.62 0.40
CA GLN A 559 -19.44 -31.13 1.24
C GLN A 559 -19.73 -29.72 1.77
N SER A 560 -20.30 -28.83 0.94
CA SER A 560 -20.69 -27.49 1.34
C SER A 560 -21.80 -27.49 2.37
N GLN A 561 -22.81 -28.35 2.16
CA GLN A 561 -23.91 -28.51 3.11
C GLN A 561 -23.41 -29.09 4.43
N HIS A 562 -22.48 -30.06 4.37
CA HIS A 562 -21.86 -30.63 5.57
C HIS A 562 -21.07 -29.54 6.34
N LEU A 563 -20.26 -28.74 5.65
CA LEU A 563 -19.51 -27.63 6.26
C LEU A 563 -20.46 -26.65 6.96
N ILE A 564 -21.52 -26.20 6.28
CA ILE A 564 -22.49 -25.26 6.83
C ILE A 564 -23.17 -25.82 8.07
N ARG A 565 -23.59 -27.11 8.03
CA ARG A 565 -24.19 -27.77 9.18
C ARG A 565 -23.25 -27.73 10.38
N ARG A 566 -21.99 -28.10 10.20
CA ARG A 566 -20.99 -28.10 11.28
C ARG A 566 -20.70 -26.70 11.83
N LEU A 567 -20.66 -25.68 10.99
CA LEU A 567 -20.50 -24.27 11.41
C LEU A 567 -21.71 -23.80 12.23
N ARG A 568 -22.92 -24.23 11.84
CA ARG A 568 -24.17 -24.00 12.62
C ARG A 568 -24.14 -24.65 13.98
N GLU A 569 -23.77 -25.93 14.05
CA GLU A 569 -23.62 -26.70 15.29
C GLU A 569 -22.57 -26.08 16.22
N ALA A 570 -21.52 -25.47 15.65
CA ALA A 570 -20.52 -24.75 16.40
C ALA A 570 -21.02 -23.38 16.94
N GLY A 571 -22.22 -22.94 16.55
CA GLY A 571 -22.87 -21.74 17.07
C GLY A 571 -22.48 -20.43 16.36
N LEU A 572 -22.11 -20.50 15.09
CA LEU A 572 -21.85 -19.28 14.30
C LEU A 572 -23.15 -18.54 13.99
N ASN A 573 -23.02 -17.23 13.82
CA ASN A 573 -24.15 -16.38 13.42
C ASN A 573 -24.48 -16.60 11.94
N PHE A 574 -25.71 -16.98 11.66
CA PHE A 574 -26.27 -17.27 10.33
C PHE A 574 -27.28 -16.21 9.86
N GLU A 575 -27.41 -15.14 10.63
CA GLU A 575 -28.34 -14.05 10.36
C GLU A 575 -27.57 -12.77 10.00
N CYS A 576 -28.11 -12.02 9.07
CA CYS A 576 -27.61 -10.71 8.76
C CYS A 576 -28.05 -9.73 9.89
N LYS A 577 -27.10 -9.12 10.55
CA LYS A 577 -27.38 -8.10 11.58
C LYS A 577 -27.96 -6.82 10.95
N ARG A 578 -27.91 -6.71 9.61
CA ARG A 578 -28.35 -5.54 8.84
C ARG A 578 -29.40 -5.96 7.81
N VAL A 579 -30.60 -6.30 8.27
CA VAL A 579 -31.73 -6.53 7.36
C VAL A 579 -32.15 -5.18 6.81
N ILE A 580 -32.25 -5.04 5.47
CA ILE A 580 -32.93 -3.90 4.86
C ILE A 580 -34.41 -3.98 5.29
N THR A 581 -34.76 -3.25 6.36
CA THR A 581 -36.12 -3.23 6.91
C THR A 581 -37.03 -2.24 6.19
N ASP A 582 -36.42 -1.36 5.36
CA ASP A 582 -37.11 -0.27 4.68
C ASP A 582 -36.48 -0.01 3.32
N THR A 583 -37.31 0.20 2.32
CA THR A 583 -36.90 0.43 0.91
C THR A 583 -37.07 1.87 0.46
N ARG A 584 -37.23 2.83 1.39
CA ARG A 584 -37.47 4.25 1.08
C ARG A 584 -36.40 4.87 0.19
N LEU A 585 -35.17 4.41 0.29
CA LEU A 585 -34.05 4.86 -0.56
C LEU A 585 -33.67 3.83 -1.66
N ALA A 586 -34.51 2.82 -1.92
CA ALA A 586 -34.23 1.82 -2.93
C ALA A 586 -33.98 2.46 -4.30
N GLY A 587 -32.89 2.06 -4.96
CA GLY A 587 -32.47 2.60 -6.25
C GLY A 587 -31.90 4.02 -6.23
N LYS A 588 -31.81 4.69 -5.06
CA LYS A 588 -31.24 6.03 -4.96
C LYS A 588 -29.73 5.96 -4.64
N THR A 589 -28.97 6.76 -5.37
CA THR A 589 -27.54 6.96 -5.10
C THR A 589 -27.35 8.29 -4.36
N VAL A 590 -26.79 8.23 -3.15
CA VAL A 590 -26.60 9.37 -2.25
C VAL A 590 -25.11 9.67 -2.11
N VAL A 591 -24.75 10.95 -2.11
CA VAL A 591 -23.36 11.38 -1.85
C VAL A 591 -23.32 12.24 -0.60
N LEU A 592 -22.40 11.90 0.32
CA LEU A 592 -22.15 12.66 1.53
C LEU A 592 -20.98 13.63 1.31
N THR A 593 -21.15 14.90 1.73
CA THR A 593 -20.12 15.93 1.61
C THR A 593 -20.13 16.86 2.83
N GLY A 594 -18.97 17.46 3.15
CA GLY A 594 -18.81 18.28 4.34
C GLY A 594 -18.67 17.47 5.62
N THR A 595 -18.59 18.17 6.76
CA THR A 595 -18.57 17.60 8.10
C THR A 595 -20.00 17.46 8.59
N LEU A 596 -20.42 16.23 8.86
CA LEU A 596 -21.73 15.94 9.41
C LEU A 596 -21.67 16.13 10.93
N SER A 597 -22.68 16.76 11.51
CA SER A 597 -22.75 17.09 12.94
C SER A 597 -23.50 16.04 13.77
N ARG A 598 -24.49 15.36 13.13
CA ARG A 598 -25.35 14.35 13.79
C ARG A 598 -24.83 12.93 13.62
N PHE A 599 -24.08 12.68 12.56
CA PHE A 599 -23.60 11.35 12.20
C PHE A 599 -22.12 11.41 11.84
N THR A 600 -21.39 10.39 12.16
CA THR A 600 -20.15 10.09 11.42
C THR A 600 -20.51 9.75 9.98
N ARG A 601 -19.56 9.91 9.07
CA ARG A 601 -19.78 9.54 7.66
C ARG A 601 -20.12 8.05 7.50
N GLU A 602 -19.56 7.21 8.35
CA GLU A 602 -19.83 5.78 8.40
C GLU A 602 -21.27 5.49 8.83
N GLU A 603 -21.75 6.13 9.91
CA GLU A 603 -23.14 5.99 10.38
C GLU A 603 -24.16 6.49 9.35
N ALA A 604 -23.87 7.62 8.67
CA ALA A 604 -24.74 8.11 7.61
C ALA A 604 -24.78 7.17 6.42
N THR A 605 -23.61 6.61 6.02
CA THR A 605 -23.51 5.60 4.96
C THR A 605 -24.32 4.36 5.34
N GLU A 606 -24.17 3.88 6.56
CA GLU A 606 -24.89 2.73 7.09
C GLU A 606 -26.42 2.93 7.04
N LYS A 607 -26.90 4.11 7.46
CA LYS A 607 -28.33 4.44 7.39
C LYS A 607 -28.87 4.46 5.96
N ILE A 608 -28.12 5.03 5.01
CA ILE A 608 -28.49 5.02 3.59
C ILE A 608 -28.62 3.58 3.08
N GLU A 609 -27.66 2.72 3.42
CA GLU A 609 -27.66 1.33 3.00
C GLU A 609 -28.77 0.51 3.66
N LEU A 610 -29.07 0.74 4.95
CA LEU A 610 -30.19 0.11 5.67
C LEU A 610 -31.56 0.45 5.07
N LEU A 611 -31.69 1.60 4.40
CA LEU A 611 -32.89 2.05 3.72
C LEU A 611 -32.92 1.66 2.22
N GLY A 612 -32.01 0.78 1.81
CA GLY A 612 -31.94 0.28 0.42
C GLY A 612 -31.26 1.24 -0.56
N GLY A 613 -30.68 2.36 -0.09
CA GLY A 613 -29.93 3.30 -0.90
C GLY A 613 -28.48 2.88 -1.14
N LYS A 614 -27.78 3.58 -2.04
CA LYS A 614 -26.37 3.40 -2.33
C LYS A 614 -25.59 4.66 -1.97
N ALA A 615 -24.65 4.59 -1.03
CA ALA A 615 -23.71 5.67 -0.78
C ALA A 615 -22.59 5.68 -1.85
N SER A 616 -22.25 6.87 -2.36
CA SER A 616 -21.21 7.05 -3.38
C SER A 616 -20.19 8.12 -2.96
N GLY A 617 -18.92 7.87 -3.27
CA GLY A 617 -17.83 8.81 -2.99
C GLY A 617 -17.77 10.01 -3.94
N SER A 618 -18.46 9.98 -5.09
CA SER A 618 -18.38 11.04 -6.11
C SER A 618 -19.74 11.39 -6.69
N VAL A 619 -19.92 12.68 -7.03
CA VAL A 619 -21.14 13.19 -7.67
C VAL A 619 -21.09 12.96 -9.18
N SER A 620 -22.13 12.35 -9.73
CA SER A 620 -22.32 12.07 -11.15
C SER A 620 -23.79 12.28 -11.54
N ARG A 621 -24.12 12.25 -12.82
CA ARG A 621 -25.52 12.32 -13.30
C ARG A 621 -26.43 11.20 -12.76
N LYS A 622 -25.84 10.12 -12.21
CA LYS A 622 -26.57 9.02 -11.57
C LYS A 622 -26.81 9.27 -10.06
N THR A 623 -26.29 10.37 -9.50
CA THR A 623 -26.53 10.73 -8.10
C THR A 623 -27.94 11.25 -7.93
N SER A 624 -28.70 10.67 -7.00
CA SER A 624 -30.10 11.05 -6.74
C SER A 624 -30.20 12.32 -5.92
N PHE A 625 -29.35 12.46 -4.89
CA PHE A 625 -29.20 13.67 -4.10
C PHE A 625 -27.88 13.65 -3.34
N VAL A 626 -27.49 14.82 -2.84
CA VAL A 626 -26.28 15.01 -2.02
C VAL A 626 -26.71 15.48 -0.64
N VAL A 627 -26.15 14.91 0.42
CA VAL A 627 -26.32 15.39 1.80
C VAL A 627 -25.09 16.23 2.16
N ALA A 628 -25.32 17.50 2.46
CA ALA A 628 -24.29 18.48 2.74
C ALA A 628 -24.28 18.84 4.24
N GLY A 629 -23.18 18.53 4.92
CA GLY A 629 -22.87 19.04 6.24
C GLY A 629 -22.11 20.38 6.19
N GLU A 630 -21.52 20.79 7.31
CA GLU A 630 -20.72 22.01 7.39
C GLU A 630 -19.49 21.93 6.47
N ASN A 631 -19.13 23.07 5.88
CA ASN A 631 -17.99 23.21 4.96
C ASN A 631 -18.06 22.26 3.74
N ALA A 632 -19.27 22.02 3.23
CA ALA A 632 -19.45 21.23 2.02
C ALA A 632 -18.73 21.87 0.83
N GLY A 633 -17.76 21.16 0.26
CA GLY A 633 -16.83 21.69 -0.73
C GLY A 633 -17.22 21.43 -2.20
N SER A 634 -16.25 20.91 -2.97
CA SER A 634 -16.37 20.70 -4.44
C SER A 634 -17.54 19.79 -4.86
N LYS A 635 -17.94 18.83 -4.02
CA LYS A 635 -19.04 17.89 -4.32
C LYS A 635 -20.40 18.59 -4.30
N GLU A 636 -20.63 19.50 -3.35
CA GLU A 636 -21.86 20.30 -3.32
C GLU A 636 -21.96 21.20 -4.55
N ARG A 637 -20.86 21.89 -4.89
CA ARG A 637 -20.80 22.75 -6.10
C ARG A 637 -21.12 21.95 -7.34
N LYS A 638 -20.49 20.80 -7.51
CA LYS A 638 -20.74 19.89 -8.63
C LYS A 638 -22.17 19.35 -8.68
N ALA A 639 -22.81 19.11 -7.53
CA ALA A 639 -24.22 18.72 -7.47
C ALA A 639 -25.12 19.84 -7.99
N ARG A 640 -24.88 21.08 -7.58
CA ARG A 640 -25.62 22.25 -8.06
C ARG A 640 -25.42 22.48 -9.55
N GLU A 641 -24.20 22.34 -10.07
CA GLU A 641 -23.89 22.43 -11.51
C GLU A 641 -24.63 21.36 -12.35
N LEU A 642 -24.81 20.17 -11.80
CA LEU A 642 -25.52 19.06 -12.44
C LEU A 642 -27.05 19.07 -12.19
N GLY A 643 -27.57 20.05 -11.43
CA GLY A 643 -28.98 20.12 -11.07
C GLY A 643 -29.43 19.03 -10.12
N ILE A 644 -28.53 18.46 -9.33
CA ILE A 644 -28.83 17.40 -8.38
C ILE A 644 -29.26 18.02 -7.05
N PRO A 645 -30.36 17.56 -6.44
CA PRO A 645 -30.83 18.05 -5.14
C PRO A 645 -29.73 17.95 -4.08
N VAL A 646 -29.56 19.01 -3.31
CA VAL A 646 -28.64 19.05 -2.14
C VAL A 646 -29.52 19.23 -0.91
N LEU A 647 -29.48 18.25 -0.03
CA LEU A 647 -30.18 18.23 1.25
C LEU A 647 -29.22 18.63 2.37
N THR A 648 -29.75 19.34 3.36
CA THR A 648 -29.06 19.51 4.63
C THR A 648 -29.07 18.21 5.43
N GLU A 649 -28.28 18.13 6.47
CA GLU A 649 -28.25 16.97 7.37
C GLU A 649 -29.61 16.81 8.09
N ASP A 650 -30.26 17.91 8.43
CA ASP A 650 -31.60 17.88 9.06
C ASP A 650 -32.67 17.38 8.10
N GLU A 651 -32.71 17.86 6.86
CA GLU A 651 -33.65 17.38 5.83
C GLU A 651 -33.43 15.89 5.54
N PHE A 652 -32.16 15.47 5.50
CA PHE A 652 -31.85 14.05 5.34
C PHE A 652 -32.34 13.24 6.55
N TRP A 653 -32.16 13.76 7.79
CA TRP A 653 -32.63 13.10 8.98
C TRP A 653 -34.16 12.94 9.00
N GLU A 654 -34.90 13.98 8.64
CA GLU A 654 -36.36 13.90 8.52
C GLU A 654 -36.82 12.89 7.46
N MET A 655 -36.07 12.78 6.36
CA MET A 655 -36.36 11.79 5.28
C MET A 655 -36.17 10.36 5.75
N ILE A 656 -35.26 10.08 6.67
CA ILE A 656 -34.90 8.73 7.12
C ILE A 656 -35.57 8.31 8.44
N GLN A 657 -36.27 9.21 9.14
CA GLN A 657 -37.15 8.85 10.26
C GLN A 657 -38.46 8.23 9.73
#